data_6d88326d365cfd22a488c2167168a0b2
#
_entry.id   6d88326d365cfd22a488c2167168a0b2
#
_cell.length_a   1.000
_cell.length_b   1.000
_cell.length_c   1.000
_cell.angle_alpha   90.00
_cell.angle_beta   90.00
_cell.angle_gamma   90.00
#
_symmetry.space_group_name_H-M   'P 1'
#
loop_
_entity.id
_entity.type
_entity.pdbx_description
1 polymer ?
#
loop_
_entity_poly.entity_id
_entity_poly.type
_entity_poly.pdbx_seq_one_letter_code
_entity_poly.pdbx_strand_id
1 'polypeptide(L)'
;MNNSNTDSNRPKIKFVKSNNNKSKKNGPSNTFRSIFSTLLLLVLSLAFWNYVAGNGENAHKDIPLSEVIAEANQENGKIQEINVSGNNLTITYKDQKAKKYSRKDGAGTLYDQGLTVKCADKSGNDATECLKKYPNITYSDDIDLLGVFLNIASFVIPIALAVFLFSRMLGQAQSVNKESMSFGKSRAKLYGPDKKRVLFTDVAGNEAAKQDLSEIVDFLKNPKKYEKLGAKIPRGVLLAGDPGTGKTLMARAVAGEANVPFFSISGSEFAEMFVGVGASRVRDLFSKAKKNAPSIIFIDEIDAVAHKRDSRGGAGREDEQTLNQILVEMDGFDNESGVIVIAATNRIDMLDKALLRPGRFDRHVEVTLPERKDRLEILKVHFKNKPAVESIDLESLAKKTAGSSGADLANIANEAAITAARVGHKEITNKDLTEAFERVAIGPERKSKVMNDEEKKLTAYHEAGHAVVGHVLPDSDPVHKITIIPRGHTGGVTWFLPPEDRSYKNIYELKDVMARAMGGRIAEKIIFGEDRVTTGASSDLKHIAELSKDMILREGLGTKTRNQVFPADEASYYAISSSKPYSEKTAELIDQEMRAFTDEAAKRAEAVLLANREILDRVANALLEKETLEEENLKDIFEGSKLPKEAKLY
;
A
#
# COMPACT_ATOMS: atom_id res chain seq x y z
N MET A 1 -2.33 -60.89 -25.10
CA MET A 1 -3.44 -60.86 -26.07
C MET A 1 -4.53 -59.95 -25.54
N ASN A 2 -4.86 -58.93 -26.33
CA ASN A 2 -6.07 -58.05 -26.29
C ASN A 2 -6.35 -57.16 -25.10
N ASN A 3 -5.99 -55.92 -25.19
CA ASN A 3 -6.72 -54.68 -25.53
C ASN A 3 -8.23 -54.66 -25.23
N SER A 4 -8.65 -53.76 -24.36
CA SER A 4 -9.83 -52.92 -24.59
C SER A 4 -9.75 -51.60 -23.85
N ASN A 5 -9.78 -50.51 -24.60
CA ASN A 5 -10.03 -49.13 -24.26
C ASN A 5 -11.29 -48.93 -23.44
N THR A 6 -11.26 -48.06 -22.44
CA THR A 6 -12.44 -47.30 -22.01
C THR A 6 -12.09 -45.84 -21.84
N ASP A 7 -12.79 -45.03 -22.61
CA ASP A 7 -12.77 -43.57 -22.67
C ASP A 7 -12.96 -42.89 -21.33
N SER A 8 -12.09 -41.93 -21.03
CA SER A 8 -12.25 -40.97 -19.94
C SER A 8 -12.84 -39.68 -20.48
N ASN A 9 -14.10 -39.45 -20.22
CA ASN A 9 -14.79 -38.19 -20.44
C ASN A 9 -14.44 -37.21 -19.31
N ARG A 10 -13.40 -36.36 -19.50
CA ARG A 10 -13.10 -35.21 -18.62
C ARG A 10 -13.60 -33.93 -19.30
N PRO A 11 -14.38 -33.08 -18.61
CA PRO A 11 -14.80 -31.81 -19.19
C PRO A 11 -13.60 -30.86 -19.32
N LYS A 12 -13.39 -30.34 -20.54
CA LYS A 12 -12.39 -29.33 -20.87
C LYS A 12 -12.80 -27.99 -20.26
N ILE A 13 -12.05 -27.54 -19.25
CA ILE A 13 -12.15 -26.19 -18.71
C ILE A 13 -11.57 -25.23 -19.76
N LYS A 14 -12.42 -24.40 -20.36
CA LYS A 14 -12.03 -23.27 -21.20
C LYS A 14 -11.44 -22.17 -20.31
N PHE A 15 -10.13 -21.99 -20.37
CA PHE A 15 -9.49 -20.81 -19.82
C PHE A 15 -9.91 -19.57 -20.64
N VAL A 16 -10.68 -18.70 -20.01
CA VAL A 16 -10.94 -17.35 -20.51
C VAL A 16 -9.63 -16.59 -20.42
N LYS A 17 -9.07 -16.17 -21.55
CA LYS A 17 -7.91 -15.27 -21.60
C LYS A 17 -8.31 -13.94 -20.98
N SER A 18 -7.85 -13.68 -19.78
CA SER A 18 -7.85 -12.36 -19.18
C SER A 18 -6.94 -11.46 -20.02
N ASN A 19 -7.51 -10.41 -20.58
CA ASN A 19 -6.79 -9.33 -21.26
C ASN A 19 -6.08 -8.49 -20.17
N ASN A 20 -4.89 -8.91 -19.79
CA ASN A 20 -4.00 -8.10 -18.98
C ASN A 20 -3.45 -6.96 -19.84
N ASN A 21 -4.04 -5.80 -19.73
CA ASN A 21 -3.39 -4.54 -20.09
C ASN A 21 -2.15 -4.37 -19.19
N LYS A 22 -1.02 -4.86 -19.70
CA LYS A 22 0.29 -4.58 -19.09
C LYS A 22 0.55 -3.09 -19.21
N SER A 23 0.40 -2.36 -18.13
CA SER A 23 1.03 -1.07 -17.97
C SER A 23 2.54 -1.25 -18.21
N LYS A 24 3.04 -0.64 -19.28
CA LYS A 24 4.47 -0.57 -19.57
C LYS A 24 5.15 0.18 -18.41
N LYS A 25 5.82 -0.56 -17.55
CA LYS A 25 6.85 0.00 -16.66
C LYS A 25 7.99 0.47 -17.56
N ASN A 26 8.08 1.77 -17.81
CA ASN A 26 9.27 2.39 -18.40
C ASN A 26 10.38 2.37 -17.34
N GLY A 27 11.22 1.34 -17.39
CA GLY A 27 12.46 1.31 -16.63
C GLY A 27 13.51 2.24 -17.27
N PRO A 28 14.53 2.69 -16.53
CA PRO A 28 15.58 3.61 -17.00
C PRO A 28 16.44 3.07 -18.15
N SER A 29 16.25 1.83 -18.59
CA SER A 29 17.01 1.21 -19.69
C SER A 29 16.67 1.75 -21.09
N ASN A 30 15.54 2.38 -21.33
CA ASN A 30 15.16 2.84 -22.66
C ASN A 30 15.77 4.17 -23.04
N THR A 31 16.05 5.07 -22.09
CA THR A 31 16.77 6.32 -22.34
C THR A 31 18.24 6.09 -22.65
N PHE A 32 18.89 5.18 -21.95
CA PHE A 32 20.29 4.80 -22.21
C PHE A 32 20.47 4.11 -23.57
N ARG A 33 19.55 3.23 -23.96
CA ARG A 33 19.52 2.61 -25.31
C ARG A 33 19.29 3.64 -26.41
N SER A 34 18.44 4.63 -26.19
CA SER A 34 18.18 5.72 -27.16
C SER A 34 19.42 6.60 -27.35
N ILE A 35 20.11 7.01 -26.27
CA ILE A 35 21.33 7.80 -26.32
C ILE A 35 22.46 7.01 -26.98
N PHE A 36 22.63 5.74 -26.64
CA PHE A 36 23.65 4.88 -27.23
C PHE A 36 23.39 4.65 -28.72
N SER A 37 22.14 4.45 -29.16
CA SER A 37 21.81 4.27 -30.59
C SER A 37 22.03 5.55 -31.41
N THR A 38 21.77 6.73 -30.83
CA THR A 38 22.03 8.01 -31.51
C THR A 38 23.52 8.30 -31.60
N LEU A 39 24.30 8.01 -30.57
CA LEU A 39 25.76 8.16 -30.58
C LEU A 39 26.40 7.18 -31.57
N LEU A 40 25.92 5.94 -31.63
CA LEU A 40 26.37 4.94 -32.60
C LEU A 40 26.06 5.37 -34.04
N LEU A 41 24.91 5.92 -34.32
CA LEU A 41 24.55 6.47 -35.63
C LEU A 41 25.42 7.67 -36.01
N LEU A 42 25.77 8.50 -35.07
CA LEU A 42 26.67 9.66 -35.30
C LEU A 42 28.09 9.20 -35.60
N VAL A 43 28.61 8.20 -34.90
CA VAL A 43 29.91 7.59 -35.18
C VAL A 43 29.93 6.87 -36.55
N LEU A 44 28.86 6.14 -36.87
CA LEU A 44 28.70 5.49 -38.17
C LEU A 44 28.61 6.51 -39.33
N SER A 45 27.93 7.62 -39.14
CA SER A 45 27.85 8.69 -40.14
C SER A 45 29.17 9.40 -40.35
N LEU A 46 29.97 9.63 -39.30
CA LEU A 46 31.32 10.16 -39.38
C LEU A 46 32.29 9.15 -40.06
N ALA A 47 32.17 7.87 -39.75
CA ALA A 47 32.96 6.81 -40.39
C ALA A 47 32.58 6.67 -41.87
N PHE A 48 31.30 6.72 -42.21
CA PHE A 48 30.83 6.72 -43.61
C PHE A 48 31.31 7.96 -44.35
N TRP A 49 31.31 9.13 -43.72
CA TRP A 49 31.84 10.38 -44.28
C TRP A 49 33.33 10.30 -44.58
N ASN A 50 34.14 9.78 -43.64
CA ASN A 50 35.57 9.54 -43.87
C ASN A 50 35.80 8.52 -44.98
N TYR A 51 34.99 7.49 -45.08
CA TYR A 51 35.07 6.51 -46.16
C TYR A 51 34.77 7.11 -47.54
N VAL A 52 33.73 7.94 -47.62
CA VAL A 52 33.32 8.62 -48.88
C VAL A 52 34.32 9.72 -49.25
N ALA A 53 34.82 10.49 -48.29
CA ALA A 53 35.80 11.55 -48.53
C ALA A 53 37.21 10.98 -48.86
N GLY A 54 37.54 9.84 -48.29
CA GLY A 54 38.85 9.19 -48.54
C GLY A 54 38.94 8.39 -49.84
N ASN A 55 37.82 8.05 -50.49
CA ASN A 55 37.83 7.25 -51.73
C ASN A 55 37.72 8.09 -53.02
N GLY A 56 37.86 9.44 -52.94
CA GLY A 56 37.82 10.33 -54.09
C GLY A 56 39.11 10.43 -54.91
N GLU A 57 40.22 9.82 -54.52
CA GLU A 57 41.44 9.74 -55.33
C GLU A 57 41.40 8.45 -56.20
N ASN A 58 40.72 8.58 -57.35
CA ASN A 58 41.00 7.67 -58.45
C ASN A 58 42.42 7.91 -58.89
N ALA A 59 43.30 6.95 -58.67
CA ALA A 59 44.70 6.94 -59.16
C ALA A 59 44.69 6.84 -60.70
N HIS A 60 44.41 7.96 -61.39
CA HIS A 60 44.74 8.11 -62.79
C HIS A 60 46.25 8.33 -62.87
N LYS A 61 46.96 7.57 -63.75
CA LYS A 61 48.36 7.83 -64.02
C LYS A 61 48.47 9.21 -64.67
N ASP A 62 48.83 10.21 -63.89
CA ASP A 62 49.09 11.56 -64.42
C ASP A 62 50.39 11.57 -65.22
N ILE A 63 50.31 12.23 -66.36
CA ILE A 63 51.54 12.47 -67.19
C ILE A 63 52.07 13.81 -66.68
N PRO A 64 53.44 13.94 -66.59
CA PRO A 64 54.03 15.23 -66.25
C PRO A 64 53.67 16.31 -67.24
N LEU A 65 53.31 17.51 -66.72
CA LEU A 65 52.90 18.66 -67.55
C LEU A 65 53.99 19.01 -68.60
N SER A 66 55.25 18.92 -68.27
CA SER A 66 56.36 19.16 -69.18
C SER A 66 56.36 18.23 -70.41
N GLU A 67 55.94 17.00 -70.23
CA GLU A 67 55.84 16.03 -71.34
C GLU A 67 54.63 16.35 -72.23
N VAL A 68 53.51 16.77 -71.65
CA VAL A 68 52.35 17.22 -72.38
C VAL A 68 52.62 18.47 -73.21
N ILE A 69 53.34 19.45 -72.65
CA ILE A 69 53.69 20.70 -73.31
C ILE A 69 54.75 20.43 -74.44
N ALA A 70 55.73 19.59 -74.17
CA ALA A 70 56.73 19.24 -75.17
C ALA A 70 56.10 18.52 -76.39
N GLU A 71 55.11 17.64 -76.15
CA GLU A 71 54.40 16.93 -77.21
C GLU A 71 53.37 17.80 -77.95
N ALA A 72 52.73 18.75 -77.23
CA ALA A 72 51.78 19.70 -77.81
C ALA A 72 52.50 20.71 -78.74
N ASN A 73 53.75 21.05 -78.46
CA ASN A 73 54.55 21.98 -79.30
C ASN A 73 55.19 21.30 -80.58
N GLN A 74 55.09 19.99 -80.75
CA GLN A 74 55.62 19.27 -81.93
C GLN A 74 54.64 19.40 -83.11
N GLU A 75 55.11 19.76 -84.26
CA GLU A 75 54.33 19.77 -85.52
C GLU A 75 53.90 18.31 -85.87
N ASN A 76 52.60 18.03 -86.02
CA ASN A 76 52.01 16.73 -86.18
C ASN A 76 52.22 15.76 -84.97
N GLY A 77 52.31 16.30 -83.74
CA GLY A 77 52.32 15.57 -82.49
C GLY A 77 51.12 14.60 -82.36
N LYS A 78 51.18 13.71 -81.38
CA LYS A 78 50.14 12.66 -81.15
C LYS A 78 48.91 13.18 -80.44
N ILE A 79 48.96 14.34 -79.77
CA ILE A 79 47.85 14.97 -79.03
C ILE A 79 46.84 15.56 -80.00
N GLN A 80 45.55 15.20 -79.88
CA GLN A 80 44.45 15.71 -80.66
C GLN A 80 43.83 16.94 -80.01
N GLU A 81 43.55 16.83 -78.68
CA GLU A 81 42.86 17.87 -77.92
C GLU A 81 43.32 17.89 -76.48
N ILE A 82 43.40 19.08 -75.92
CA ILE A 82 43.68 19.31 -74.51
C ILE A 82 42.52 20.14 -73.96
N ASN A 83 41.73 19.53 -73.08
CA ASN A 83 40.64 20.25 -72.35
C ASN A 83 41.15 20.64 -70.98
N VAL A 84 41.04 21.92 -70.65
CA VAL A 84 41.48 22.55 -69.42
C VAL A 84 40.24 22.86 -68.57
N SER A 85 40.07 22.14 -67.43
CA SER A 85 39.03 22.41 -66.44
C SER A 85 39.70 22.76 -65.11
N GLY A 86 39.69 24.04 -64.75
CA GLY A 86 40.44 24.53 -63.57
C GLY A 86 41.94 24.22 -63.68
N ASN A 87 42.47 23.44 -62.75
CA ASN A 87 43.89 22.97 -62.77
C ASN A 87 44.09 21.62 -63.46
N ASN A 88 43.04 20.94 -63.85
CA ASN A 88 43.10 19.60 -64.40
C ASN A 88 43.11 19.66 -65.94
N LEU A 89 43.97 18.89 -66.57
CA LEU A 89 44.08 18.75 -68.00
C LEU A 89 43.63 17.37 -68.43
N THR A 90 42.69 17.29 -69.35
CA THR A 90 42.28 16.06 -69.99
C THR A 90 42.86 16.02 -71.41
N ILE A 91 43.73 15.09 -71.70
CA ILE A 91 44.50 14.95 -72.94
C ILE A 91 43.94 13.81 -73.74
N THR A 92 43.53 14.11 -74.98
CA THR A 92 43.02 13.13 -75.94
C THR A 92 44.04 12.95 -77.05
N TYR A 93 44.49 11.69 -77.35
CA TYR A 93 45.48 11.35 -78.38
C TYR A 93 44.77 10.91 -79.66
N LYS A 94 45.40 11.14 -80.84
CA LYS A 94 44.90 10.82 -82.21
C LYS A 94 44.66 9.30 -82.39
N ASP A 95 45.50 8.44 -81.78
CA ASP A 95 45.50 7.02 -81.97
C ASP A 95 45.01 6.15 -80.81
N GLN A 96 44.57 6.78 -79.70
CA GLN A 96 44.09 6.10 -78.49
C GLN A 96 42.77 6.62 -78.00
N LYS A 97 41.76 5.70 -77.78
CA LYS A 97 40.47 6.05 -77.17
C LYS A 97 40.57 6.36 -75.65
N ALA A 98 41.73 6.14 -75.03
CA ALA A 98 41.93 6.42 -73.58
C ALA A 98 42.37 7.87 -73.39
N LYS A 99 41.67 8.59 -72.50
CA LYS A 99 42.05 9.92 -72.04
C LYS A 99 43.14 9.78 -71.01
N LYS A 100 44.15 10.66 -71.08
CA LYS A 100 45.18 10.76 -70.05
C LYS A 100 44.99 12.10 -69.32
N TYR A 101 45.47 12.15 -68.10
CA TYR A 101 45.29 13.31 -67.23
C TYR A 101 46.63 13.95 -66.87
N SER A 102 46.64 15.24 -66.71
CA SER A 102 47.77 16.00 -66.20
C SER A 102 47.23 17.15 -65.36
N ARG A 103 48.08 17.82 -64.61
CA ARG A 103 47.68 18.98 -63.81
C ARG A 103 48.61 20.15 -64.09
N LYS A 104 48.03 21.35 -64.28
CA LYS A 104 48.81 22.59 -64.43
C LYS A 104 49.11 23.18 -63.07
N ASP A 105 50.22 23.85 -62.95
CA ASP A 105 50.64 24.57 -61.75
C ASP A 105 50.08 25.99 -61.74
N GLY A 106 49.25 26.31 -60.72
CA GLY A 106 48.77 27.67 -60.51
C GLY A 106 47.68 28.15 -61.47
N ALA A 107 47.34 29.44 -61.37
CA ALA A 107 46.23 30.06 -62.09
C ALA A 107 46.58 30.53 -63.52
N GLY A 108 47.79 30.28 -64.00
CA GLY A 108 48.23 30.71 -65.34
C GLY A 108 47.63 29.89 -66.47
N THR A 109 47.74 30.36 -67.71
CA THR A 109 47.37 29.65 -68.92
C THR A 109 48.46 28.64 -69.28
N LEU A 110 48.17 27.62 -70.15
CA LEU A 110 49.17 26.68 -70.64
C LEU A 110 50.27 27.39 -71.43
N TYR A 111 49.98 28.57 -71.98
CA TYR A 111 50.95 29.40 -72.67
C TYR A 111 52.00 29.99 -71.72
N ASP A 112 51.59 30.33 -70.48
CA ASP A 112 52.52 30.82 -69.48
C ASP A 112 53.44 29.72 -68.97
N GLN A 113 53.12 28.44 -69.21
CA GLN A 113 53.84 27.27 -68.79
C GLN A 113 54.68 26.60 -69.92
N GLY A 114 54.79 27.31 -71.04
CA GLY A 114 55.75 26.89 -72.10
C GLY A 114 55.08 26.38 -73.38
N LEU A 115 53.76 26.49 -73.54
CA LEU A 115 53.10 26.19 -74.80
C LEU A 115 53.35 27.35 -75.78
N THR A 116 53.96 27.07 -76.93
CA THR A 116 54.42 28.16 -77.86
C THR A 116 53.42 28.38 -79.00
N VAL A 117 52.53 27.48 -79.32
CA VAL A 117 51.67 27.53 -80.51
C VAL A 117 50.26 27.96 -80.15
N LYS A 118 49.82 29.09 -80.71
CA LYS A 118 48.44 29.65 -80.53
C LYS A 118 47.69 29.50 -81.81
N CYS A 119 46.91 28.43 -82.02
CA CYS A 119 46.03 28.29 -83.17
C CYS A 119 44.76 29.15 -83.05
N ALA A 120 44.36 29.52 -81.83
CA ALA A 120 43.18 30.35 -81.57
C ALA A 120 43.30 31.83 -82.10
N ASP A 121 44.53 32.32 -82.27
CA ASP A 121 44.79 33.66 -82.73
C ASP A 121 44.83 33.76 -84.27
N LYS A 122 44.62 32.66 -85.01
CA LYS A 122 44.60 32.60 -86.47
C LYS A 122 43.13 32.54 -86.98
N SER A 123 42.87 33.12 -88.11
CA SER A 123 41.54 33.20 -88.74
C SER A 123 41.49 32.56 -90.13
N GLY A 124 40.35 32.06 -90.56
CA GLY A 124 40.14 31.47 -91.89
C GLY A 124 40.89 30.15 -92.16
N ASN A 125 41.42 29.98 -93.33
CA ASN A 125 42.15 28.79 -93.78
C ASN A 125 43.40 28.47 -92.96
N ASP A 126 44.06 29.54 -92.45
CA ASP A 126 45.25 29.42 -91.63
C ASP A 126 45.00 28.81 -90.26
N ALA A 127 43.80 29.03 -89.67
CA ALA A 127 43.37 28.39 -88.44
C ALA A 127 43.10 26.91 -88.65
N THR A 128 42.49 26.54 -89.74
CA THR A 128 42.20 25.14 -90.08
C THR A 128 43.43 24.34 -90.39
N GLU A 129 44.45 24.96 -90.98
CA GLU A 129 45.75 24.31 -91.26
C GLU A 129 46.58 24.19 -89.95
N CYS A 130 46.52 25.18 -89.06
CA CYS A 130 47.09 25.11 -87.72
C CYS A 130 46.53 23.99 -86.84
N LEU A 131 45.21 23.81 -86.76
CA LEU A 131 44.56 22.77 -85.97
C LEU A 131 44.76 21.34 -86.54
N LYS A 132 45.15 21.25 -87.84
CA LYS A 132 45.61 19.95 -88.40
C LYS A 132 46.98 19.54 -87.91
N LYS A 133 47.85 20.48 -87.62
CA LYS A 133 49.25 20.26 -87.22
C LYS A 133 49.42 20.26 -85.70
N TYR A 134 48.65 21.01 -84.93
CA TYR A 134 48.79 21.20 -83.47
C TYR A 134 47.49 20.85 -82.74
N PRO A 135 47.50 20.46 -81.45
CA PRO A 135 46.27 20.08 -80.69
C PRO A 135 45.35 21.28 -80.46
N ASN A 136 44.04 20.97 -80.45
CA ASN A 136 43.01 21.94 -80.05
C ASN A 136 43.01 22.10 -78.54
N ILE A 137 42.92 23.33 -78.01
CA ILE A 137 42.89 23.63 -76.60
C ILE A 137 41.56 24.25 -76.26
N THR A 138 40.77 23.55 -75.43
CA THR A 138 39.44 23.99 -74.96
C THR A 138 39.48 24.26 -73.46
N TYR A 139 38.85 25.33 -73.03
CA TYR A 139 38.66 25.65 -71.61
C TYR A 139 37.19 25.40 -71.27
N SER A 140 36.95 24.61 -70.23
CA SER A 140 35.58 24.35 -69.72
C SER A 140 35.50 24.71 -68.25
N ASP A 141 34.53 25.55 -67.92
CA ASP A 141 34.16 25.84 -66.55
C ASP A 141 33.06 24.88 -66.13
N ASP A 142 33.46 23.67 -65.69
CA ASP A 142 32.53 22.74 -65.06
C ASP A 142 32.27 23.18 -63.61
N ILE A 143 31.09 23.75 -63.33
CA ILE A 143 30.63 23.99 -61.97
C ILE A 143 30.27 22.62 -61.39
N ASP A 144 31.08 22.09 -60.46
CA ASP A 144 30.79 20.87 -59.72
C ASP A 144 29.62 21.12 -58.75
N LEU A 145 28.39 21.10 -59.31
CA LEU A 145 27.14 21.25 -58.54
C LEU A 145 27.04 20.22 -57.42
N LEU A 146 27.62 19.02 -57.62
CA LEU A 146 27.59 17.95 -56.61
C LEU A 146 28.54 18.29 -55.44
N GLY A 147 29.74 18.84 -55.74
CA GLY A 147 30.68 19.27 -54.71
C GLY A 147 30.14 20.45 -53.89
N VAL A 148 29.47 21.41 -54.53
CA VAL A 148 28.80 22.53 -53.84
C VAL A 148 27.65 22.01 -52.96
N PHE A 149 26.83 21.07 -53.45
CA PHE A 149 25.76 20.47 -52.67
C PHE A 149 26.28 19.70 -51.47
N LEU A 150 27.33 18.88 -51.63
CA LEU A 150 27.94 18.12 -50.54
C LEU A 150 28.57 19.05 -49.49
N ASN A 151 29.20 20.16 -49.90
CA ASN A 151 29.73 21.13 -48.95
C ASN A 151 28.64 21.80 -48.14
N ILE A 152 27.54 22.22 -48.76
CA ILE A 152 26.39 22.82 -48.02
C ILE A 152 25.75 21.75 -47.11
N ALA A 153 25.56 20.52 -47.58
CA ALA A 153 24.98 19.43 -46.82
C ALA A 153 25.82 19.10 -45.58
N SER A 154 27.14 19.21 -45.65
CA SER A 154 28.06 18.96 -44.53
C SER A 154 27.86 19.88 -43.33
N PHE A 155 27.39 21.09 -43.55
CA PHE A 155 27.05 22.07 -42.49
C PHE A 155 25.57 21.99 -42.07
N VAL A 156 24.66 21.79 -43.02
CA VAL A 156 23.21 21.85 -42.75
C VAL A 156 22.75 20.59 -42.02
N ILE A 157 23.24 19.40 -42.39
CA ILE A 157 22.80 18.12 -41.77
C ILE A 157 23.17 18.04 -40.28
N PRO A 158 24.41 18.36 -39.82
CA PRO A 158 24.74 18.36 -38.40
C PRO A 158 23.92 19.37 -37.58
N ILE A 159 23.68 20.58 -38.15
CA ILE A 159 22.88 21.59 -37.48
C ILE A 159 21.41 21.15 -37.37
N ALA A 160 20.83 20.64 -38.46
CA ALA A 160 19.47 20.10 -38.43
C ALA A 160 19.32 18.93 -37.43
N LEU A 161 20.32 18.05 -37.40
CA LEU A 161 20.35 16.94 -36.43
C LEU A 161 20.48 17.43 -34.98
N ALA A 162 21.34 18.44 -34.74
CA ALA A 162 21.50 19.03 -33.42
C ALA A 162 20.21 19.73 -32.96
N VAL A 163 19.51 20.46 -33.82
CA VAL A 163 18.22 21.10 -33.53
C VAL A 163 17.15 20.03 -33.27
N PHE A 164 17.11 18.95 -34.05
CA PHE A 164 16.19 17.84 -33.86
C PHE A 164 16.42 17.14 -32.52
N LEU A 165 17.67 16.82 -32.18
CA LEU A 165 18.02 16.19 -30.89
C LEU A 165 17.73 17.11 -29.71
N PHE A 166 18.02 18.40 -29.84
CA PHE A 166 17.73 19.39 -28.81
C PHE A 166 16.22 19.58 -28.58
N SER A 167 15.44 19.65 -29.67
CA SER A 167 13.97 19.74 -29.59
C SER A 167 13.36 18.49 -28.92
N ARG A 168 13.91 17.31 -29.20
CA ARG A 168 13.49 16.04 -28.57
C ARG A 168 13.89 15.97 -27.10
N MET A 169 15.06 16.49 -26.75
CA MET A 169 15.52 16.59 -25.36
C MET A 169 14.71 17.60 -24.55
N LEU A 170 14.32 18.76 -25.13
CA LEU A 170 13.40 19.69 -24.49
C LEU A 170 12.00 19.10 -24.27
N GLY A 171 11.47 18.35 -25.23
CA GLY A 171 10.20 17.63 -25.09
C GLY A 171 10.21 16.60 -23.99
N GLN A 172 11.34 15.90 -23.81
CA GLN A 172 11.54 14.92 -22.74
C GLN A 172 11.70 15.58 -21.35
N ALA A 173 12.38 16.72 -21.28
CA ALA A 173 12.51 17.52 -20.05
C ALA A 173 11.15 18.11 -19.60
N GLN A 174 10.28 18.47 -20.54
CA GLN A 174 8.90 18.92 -20.21
C GLN A 174 8.00 17.78 -19.69
N SER A 175 8.22 16.53 -20.12
CA SER A 175 7.46 15.38 -19.59
C SER A 175 7.90 15.00 -18.16
N VAL A 176 9.19 15.08 -17.86
CA VAL A 176 9.74 14.89 -16.51
C VAL A 176 9.24 15.97 -15.54
N ASN A 177 9.16 17.22 -15.98
CA ASN A 177 8.58 18.30 -15.17
C ASN A 177 7.06 18.13 -14.95
N LYS A 178 6.31 17.55 -15.88
CA LYS A 178 4.88 17.24 -15.68
C LYS A 178 4.68 16.10 -14.70
N GLU A 179 5.49 15.06 -14.71
CA GLU A 179 5.46 14.00 -13.71
C GLU A 179 5.87 14.52 -12.32
N SER A 180 6.92 15.31 -12.22
CA SER A 180 7.34 15.94 -10.95
C SER A 180 6.26 16.86 -10.37
N MET A 181 5.52 17.60 -11.19
CA MET A 181 4.35 18.40 -10.75
C MET A 181 3.14 17.54 -10.38
N SER A 182 3.06 16.26 -10.79
CA SER A 182 1.96 15.37 -10.41
C SER A 182 2.13 14.73 -9.04
N PHE A 183 3.34 14.64 -8.48
CA PHE A 183 3.60 14.10 -7.14
C PHE A 183 2.93 14.92 -6.02
N GLY A 184 2.77 16.23 -6.20
CA GLY A 184 2.09 17.12 -5.25
C GLY A 184 0.56 17.12 -5.33
N LYS A 185 -0.05 16.41 -6.29
CA LYS A 185 -1.51 16.35 -6.39
C LYS A 185 -2.09 15.31 -5.44
N SER A 186 -3.11 15.71 -4.70
CA SER A 186 -3.87 14.82 -3.84
C SER A 186 -4.53 13.70 -4.66
N ARG A 187 -4.35 12.46 -4.19
CA ARG A 187 -5.03 11.25 -4.71
C ARG A 187 -6.40 11.04 -4.09
N ALA A 188 -6.94 12.04 -3.41
CA ALA A 188 -8.22 11.96 -2.72
C ALA A 188 -9.31 11.39 -3.64
N LYS A 189 -10.02 10.39 -3.13
CA LYS A 189 -11.16 9.78 -3.83
C LYS A 189 -12.37 10.70 -3.70
N LEU A 190 -12.86 11.21 -4.82
CA LEU A 190 -14.11 11.94 -4.86
C LEU A 190 -15.28 10.95 -4.94
N TYR A 191 -16.15 10.99 -3.96
CA TYR A 191 -17.45 10.33 -4.01
C TYR A 191 -18.49 11.39 -4.39
N GLY A 192 -18.84 11.43 -5.69
CA GLY A 192 -19.86 12.34 -6.22
C GLY A 192 -21.27 11.82 -6.00
N PRO A 193 -22.29 12.64 -6.28
CA PRO A 193 -23.70 12.31 -6.12
C PRO A 193 -24.19 11.13 -6.98
N ASP A 194 -23.44 10.72 -7.99
CA ASP A 194 -23.84 9.68 -8.95
C ASP A 194 -23.62 8.24 -8.46
N LYS A 195 -22.92 8.02 -7.33
CA LYS A 195 -22.73 6.69 -6.74
C LYS A 195 -23.79 6.45 -5.66
N LYS A 196 -24.15 5.17 -5.43
CA LYS A 196 -25.07 4.76 -4.36
C LYS A 196 -24.67 5.43 -3.04
N ARG A 197 -25.48 6.39 -2.59
CA ARG A 197 -25.22 7.16 -1.37
C ARG A 197 -25.42 6.27 -0.16
N VAL A 198 -24.59 6.46 0.84
CA VAL A 198 -24.78 5.88 2.17
C VAL A 198 -25.55 6.89 3.00
N LEU A 199 -26.63 6.47 3.62
CA LEU A 199 -27.47 7.29 4.50
C LEU A 199 -27.35 6.80 5.95
N PHE A 200 -27.82 7.57 6.92
CA PHE A 200 -27.87 7.13 8.32
C PHE A 200 -28.72 5.87 8.53
N THR A 201 -29.71 5.64 7.65
CA THR A 201 -30.50 4.39 7.63
C THR A 201 -29.70 3.15 7.23
N ASP A 202 -28.57 3.32 6.55
CA ASP A 202 -27.67 2.23 6.18
C ASP A 202 -26.64 1.93 7.29
N VAL A 203 -26.57 2.79 8.31
CA VAL A 203 -25.67 2.64 9.47
C VAL A 203 -26.53 2.19 10.66
N ALA A 204 -26.36 0.95 11.09
CA ALA A 204 -27.03 0.43 12.26
C ALA A 204 -26.23 0.74 13.53
N GLY A 205 -26.92 1.02 14.64
CA GLY A 205 -26.32 1.34 15.94
C GLY A 205 -25.70 2.73 16.03
N ASN A 206 -25.03 3.00 17.17
CA ASN A 206 -24.37 4.27 17.46
C ASN A 206 -25.30 5.50 17.37
N GLU A 207 -26.49 5.41 17.93
CA GLU A 207 -27.53 6.47 17.84
C GLU A 207 -27.04 7.81 18.41
N ALA A 208 -26.27 7.81 19.49
CA ALA A 208 -25.68 9.03 20.05
C ALA A 208 -24.77 9.74 19.06
N ALA A 209 -23.84 8.99 18.42
CA ALA A 209 -22.96 9.55 17.41
C ALA A 209 -23.72 10.05 16.17
N LYS A 210 -24.79 9.37 15.75
CA LYS A 210 -25.68 9.83 14.68
C LYS A 210 -26.40 11.13 15.05
N GLN A 211 -26.86 11.24 16.28
CA GLN A 211 -27.51 12.46 16.76
C GLN A 211 -26.56 13.64 16.72
N ASP A 212 -25.35 13.49 17.24
CA ASP A 212 -24.32 14.54 17.20
C ASP A 212 -23.98 14.96 15.77
N LEU A 213 -23.87 13.98 14.86
CA LEU A 213 -23.56 14.24 13.45
C LEU A 213 -24.76 14.77 12.65
N SER A 214 -25.99 14.54 13.11
CA SER A 214 -27.20 15.10 12.48
C SER A 214 -27.25 16.63 12.55
N GLU A 215 -26.65 17.24 13.59
CA GLU A 215 -26.49 18.68 13.67
C GLU A 215 -25.57 19.22 12.58
N ILE A 216 -24.51 18.46 12.25
CA ILE A 216 -23.58 18.81 11.15
C ILE A 216 -24.32 18.74 9.81
N VAL A 217 -25.16 17.73 9.63
CA VAL A 217 -26.00 17.58 8.43
C VAL A 217 -26.99 18.74 8.29
N ASP A 218 -27.71 19.10 9.37
CA ASP A 218 -28.65 20.24 9.36
C ASP A 218 -27.92 21.54 9.04
N PHE A 219 -26.73 21.70 9.60
CA PHE A 219 -25.89 22.86 9.30
C PHE A 219 -25.53 22.94 7.81
N LEU A 220 -25.02 21.85 7.21
CA LEU A 220 -24.66 21.81 5.78
C LEU A 220 -25.88 22.06 4.87
N LYS A 221 -27.06 21.62 5.28
CA LYS A 221 -28.33 21.86 4.56
C LYS A 221 -28.85 23.26 4.74
N ASN A 222 -28.76 23.84 5.94
CA ASN A 222 -29.42 25.08 6.35
C ASN A 222 -28.47 26.09 7.01
N PRO A 223 -27.33 26.50 6.41
CA PRO A 223 -26.33 27.36 7.07
C PRO A 223 -26.87 28.70 7.55
N LYS A 224 -27.79 29.32 6.80
CA LYS A 224 -28.41 30.60 7.15
C LYS A 224 -29.23 30.60 8.46
N LYS A 225 -29.71 29.44 8.91
CA LYS A 225 -30.44 29.30 10.18
C LYS A 225 -29.51 29.56 11.36
N TYR A 226 -28.28 29.07 11.28
CA TYR A 226 -27.27 29.19 12.33
C TYR A 226 -26.60 30.58 12.32
N GLU A 227 -26.29 31.11 11.14
CA GLU A 227 -25.73 32.46 10.97
C GLU A 227 -26.63 33.56 11.58
N LYS A 228 -27.96 33.45 11.40
CA LYS A 228 -28.92 34.41 11.97
C LYS A 228 -28.91 34.47 13.49
N LEU A 229 -28.52 33.37 14.14
CA LEU A 229 -28.41 33.26 15.61
C LEU A 229 -26.98 33.55 16.11
N GLY A 230 -26.05 33.88 15.21
CA GLY A 230 -24.67 34.15 15.56
C GLY A 230 -23.87 32.88 15.97
N ALA A 231 -24.44 31.69 15.70
CA ALA A 231 -23.76 30.43 16.01
C ALA A 231 -22.54 30.21 15.12
N LYS A 232 -21.42 29.87 15.73
CA LYS A 232 -20.20 29.49 15.00
C LYS A 232 -20.27 28.04 14.58
N ILE A 233 -19.98 27.78 13.33
CA ILE A 233 -19.97 26.45 12.73
C ILE A 233 -18.74 25.69 13.20
N PRO A 234 -18.84 24.42 13.60
CA PRO A 234 -17.66 23.60 13.81
C PRO A 234 -16.92 23.41 12.47
N ARG A 235 -15.63 23.76 12.44
CA ARG A 235 -14.79 23.62 11.25
C ARG A 235 -14.32 22.19 11.07
N GLY A 236 -14.18 21.47 12.18
CA GLY A 236 -13.72 20.11 12.20
C GLY A 236 -14.43 19.23 13.22
N VAL A 237 -14.65 17.98 12.84
CA VAL A 237 -15.19 16.91 13.66
C VAL A 237 -14.18 15.78 13.73
N LEU A 238 -13.85 15.35 14.94
CA LEU A 238 -12.99 14.20 15.17
C LEU A 238 -13.86 13.00 15.57
N LEU A 239 -13.81 11.94 14.75
CA LEU A 239 -14.40 10.64 15.08
C LEU A 239 -13.33 9.78 15.77
N ALA A 240 -13.55 9.48 17.05
CA ALA A 240 -12.65 8.63 17.83
C ALA A 240 -13.34 7.33 18.21
N GLY A 241 -12.59 6.24 18.35
CA GLY A 241 -13.10 4.94 18.78
C GLY A 241 -12.29 3.77 18.25
N ASP A 242 -12.61 2.56 18.69
CA ASP A 242 -11.92 1.35 18.32
C ASP A 242 -11.93 1.05 16.80
N PRO A 243 -10.95 0.30 16.28
CA PRO A 243 -10.97 -0.10 14.88
C PRO A 243 -12.23 -0.95 14.56
N GLY A 244 -12.78 -0.74 13.36
CA GLY A 244 -13.96 -1.50 12.92
C GLY A 244 -15.32 -1.02 13.46
N THR A 245 -15.39 0.05 14.26
CA THR A 245 -16.64 0.61 14.79
C THR A 245 -17.49 1.36 13.76
N GLY A 246 -16.96 1.60 12.55
CA GLY A 246 -17.72 2.21 11.45
C GLY A 246 -17.50 3.70 11.25
N LYS A 247 -16.42 4.30 11.79
CA LYS A 247 -16.06 5.73 11.65
C LYS A 247 -16.12 6.24 10.20
N THR A 248 -15.45 5.53 9.30
CA THR A 248 -15.46 5.87 7.85
C THR A 248 -16.85 5.76 7.23
N LEU A 249 -17.65 4.76 7.64
CA LEU A 249 -19.02 4.58 7.19
C LEU A 249 -19.92 5.74 7.66
N MET A 250 -19.76 6.14 8.93
CA MET A 250 -20.47 7.26 9.54
C MET A 250 -20.16 8.58 8.82
N ALA A 251 -18.89 8.88 8.56
CA ALA A 251 -18.50 10.07 7.81
C ALA A 251 -19.11 10.11 6.39
N ARG A 252 -19.18 8.94 5.72
CA ARG A 252 -19.85 8.83 4.42
C ARG A 252 -21.36 9.03 4.52
N ALA A 253 -21.97 8.57 5.60
CA ALA A 253 -23.41 8.76 5.85
C ALA A 253 -23.73 10.24 6.07
N VAL A 254 -22.91 10.99 6.80
CA VAL A 254 -23.04 12.45 6.95
C VAL A 254 -23.06 13.15 5.58
N ALA A 255 -22.11 12.80 4.71
CA ALA A 255 -22.04 13.40 3.37
C ALA A 255 -23.24 13.00 2.50
N GLY A 256 -23.71 11.75 2.60
CA GLY A 256 -24.88 11.26 1.89
C GLY A 256 -26.17 11.95 2.34
N GLU A 257 -26.36 12.09 3.65
CA GLU A 257 -27.49 12.80 4.23
C GLU A 257 -27.47 14.29 3.89
N ALA A 258 -26.32 14.94 3.98
CA ALA A 258 -26.16 16.35 3.61
C ALA A 258 -26.22 16.58 2.09
N ASN A 259 -26.11 15.55 1.29
CA ASN A 259 -26.05 15.60 -0.17
C ASN A 259 -24.93 16.50 -0.71
N VAL A 260 -23.75 16.39 -0.11
CA VAL A 260 -22.55 17.17 -0.49
C VAL A 260 -21.42 16.27 -1.01
N PRO A 261 -20.49 16.80 -1.82
CA PRO A 261 -19.30 16.09 -2.26
C PRO A 261 -18.45 15.64 -1.07
N PHE A 262 -17.91 14.42 -1.16
CA PHE A 262 -17.09 13.78 -0.14
C PHE A 262 -15.70 13.47 -0.68
N PHE A 263 -14.67 14.13 -0.13
CA PHE A 263 -13.28 13.96 -0.48
C PHE A 263 -12.60 13.10 0.60
N SER A 264 -12.27 11.86 0.29
CA SER A 264 -11.66 10.93 1.25
C SER A 264 -10.18 10.70 0.95
N ILE A 265 -9.35 10.76 1.99
CA ILE A 265 -7.92 10.48 1.96
C ILE A 265 -7.53 9.77 3.26
N SER A 266 -6.51 8.90 3.23
CA SER A 266 -5.89 8.38 4.44
C SER A 266 -4.76 9.28 4.90
N GLY A 267 -4.57 9.44 6.21
CA GLY A 267 -3.43 10.14 6.80
C GLY A 267 -2.09 9.60 6.28
N SER A 268 -1.98 8.30 6.10
CA SER A 268 -0.79 7.66 5.53
C SER A 268 -0.45 8.09 4.10
N GLU A 269 -1.44 8.59 3.31
CA GLU A 269 -1.18 9.12 1.97
C GLU A 269 -0.45 10.46 1.98
N PHE A 270 -0.39 11.14 3.11
CA PHE A 270 0.39 12.36 3.29
C PHE A 270 1.84 12.07 3.71
N ALA A 271 2.11 10.92 4.32
CA ALA A 271 3.45 10.48 4.69
C ALA A 271 4.22 10.02 3.44
N GLU A 272 5.21 10.78 3.01
CA GLU A 272 6.06 10.51 1.83
C GLU A 272 7.50 10.82 2.18
N MET A 273 8.45 10.13 1.51
CA MET A 273 9.89 10.34 1.75
C MET A 273 10.43 11.68 1.22
N PHE A 274 9.64 12.45 0.45
CA PHE A 274 10.09 13.71 -0.14
C PHE A 274 9.54 14.91 0.62
N VAL A 275 10.44 15.76 1.08
CA VAL A 275 10.11 16.96 1.86
C VAL A 275 9.11 17.86 1.11
N GLY A 276 8.01 18.23 1.79
CA GLY A 276 7.01 19.17 1.31
C GLY A 276 5.94 18.60 0.37
N VAL A 277 6.03 17.33 -0.02
CA VAL A 277 5.00 16.68 -0.86
C VAL A 277 3.69 16.52 -0.08
N GLY A 278 3.74 16.10 1.19
CA GLY A 278 2.58 15.99 2.07
C GLY A 278 1.84 17.33 2.19
N ALA A 279 2.56 18.41 2.52
CA ALA A 279 1.97 19.75 2.60
C ALA A 279 1.37 20.24 1.27
N SER A 280 1.95 19.86 0.14
CA SER A 280 1.40 20.19 -1.19
C SER A 280 0.09 19.43 -1.46
N ARG A 281 -0.01 18.15 -1.07
CA ARG A 281 -1.24 17.36 -1.17
C ARG A 281 -2.35 17.92 -0.29
N VAL A 282 -2.02 18.36 0.92
CA VAL A 282 -2.98 19.03 1.81
C VAL A 282 -3.55 20.27 1.10
N ARG A 283 -2.71 21.17 0.59
CA ARG A 283 -3.17 22.37 -0.13
C ARG A 283 -4.06 22.05 -1.34
N ASP A 284 -3.68 21.06 -2.13
CA ASP A 284 -4.47 20.63 -3.30
C ASP A 284 -5.84 20.07 -2.89
N LEU A 285 -5.89 19.24 -1.83
CA LEU A 285 -7.12 18.69 -1.27
C LEU A 285 -8.07 19.79 -0.80
N PHE A 286 -7.57 20.70 0.04
CA PHE A 286 -8.37 21.80 0.58
C PHE A 286 -8.83 22.77 -0.53
N SER A 287 -7.98 23.05 -1.52
CA SER A 287 -8.35 23.84 -2.70
C SER A 287 -9.46 23.18 -3.52
N LYS A 288 -9.41 21.87 -3.71
CA LYS A 288 -10.47 21.10 -4.40
C LYS A 288 -11.78 21.14 -3.64
N ALA A 289 -11.73 20.97 -2.32
CA ALA A 289 -12.92 21.03 -1.48
C ALA A 289 -13.56 22.43 -1.49
N LYS A 290 -12.77 23.50 -1.34
CA LYS A 290 -13.25 24.90 -1.43
C LYS A 290 -13.93 25.19 -2.77
N LYS A 291 -13.41 24.68 -3.89
CA LYS A 291 -14.02 24.84 -5.22
C LYS A 291 -15.34 24.11 -5.40
N ASN A 292 -15.60 23.11 -4.58
CA ASN A 292 -16.82 22.28 -4.62
C ASN A 292 -17.69 22.46 -3.36
N ALA A 293 -17.57 23.59 -2.67
CA ALA A 293 -18.36 23.89 -1.49
C ALA A 293 -19.85 24.04 -1.83
N PRO A 294 -20.78 23.58 -0.97
CA PRO A 294 -20.51 22.91 0.30
C PRO A 294 -19.95 21.49 0.10
N SER A 295 -18.96 21.09 0.91
CA SER A 295 -18.28 19.79 0.77
C SER A 295 -17.72 19.29 2.09
N ILE A 296 -17.42 17.98 2.15
CA ILE A 296 -16.77 17.34 3.30
C ILE A 296 -15.40 16.82 2.89
N ILE A 297 -14.36 17.14 3.66
CA ILE A 297 -13.05 16.51 3.63
C ILE A 297 -13.03 15.44 4.72
N PHE A 298 -12.70 14.20 4.36
CA PHE A 298 -12.51 13.12 5.33
C PHE A 298 -11.06 12.66 5.32
N ILE A 299 -10.45 12.69 6.51
CA ILE A 299 -9.08 12.22 6.72
C ILE A 299 -9.15 11.00 7.64
N ASP A 300 -8.96 9.82 7.07
CA ASP A 300 -8.91 8.57 7.85
C ASP A 300 -7.51 8.37 8.45
N GLU A 301 -7.43 7.75 9.62
CA GLU A 301 -6.16 7.48 10.30
C GLU A 301 -5.29 8.73 10.45
N ILE A 302 -5.88 9.83 10.94
CA ILE A 302 -5.17 11.12 11.07
C ILE A 302 -3.96 11.02 12.00
N ASP A 303 -3.96 10.07 12.93
CA ASP A 303 -2.83 9.74 13.81
C ASP A 303 -1.56 9.38 13.04
N ALA A 304 -1.64 8.93 11.78
CA ALA A 304 -0.47 8.69 10.94
C ALA A 304 0.42 9.92 10.70
N VAL A 305 -0.16 11.13 10.74
CA VAL A 305 0.58 12.41 10.50
C VAL A 305 0.49 13.40 11.66
N ALA A 306 -0.29 13.08 12.68
CA ALA A 306 -0.67 14.01 13.74
C ALA A 306 -0.15 13.61 15.12
N HIS A 307 0.98 12.92 15.18
CA HIS A 307 1.59 12.47 16.43
C HIS A 307 2.04 13.62 17.34
N LYS A 308 1.98 13.38 18.65
CA LYS A 308 2.63 14.24 19.65
C LYS A 308 4.11 14.43 19.31
N ARG A 309 4.60 15.64 19.48
CA ARG A 309 5.99 16.01 19.22
C ARG A 309 6.93 15.25 20.14
N ASP A 310 7.63 14.26 19.62
CA ASP A 310 8.75 13.65 20.32
C ASP A 310 10.04 14.40 20.01
N SER A 311 10.62 15.01 21.04
CA SER A 311 11.83 15.85 20.92
C SER A 311 13.12 15.07 20.58
N ARG A 312 13.05 13.78 20.20
CA ARG A 312 14.22 12.87 20.13
C ARG A 312 14.55 12.23 18.79
N GLY A 313 13.82 12.51 17.70
CA GLY A 313 14.08 11.82 16.43
C GLY A 313 13.94 12.70 15.19
N GLY A 314 14.96 12.73 14.36
CA GLY A 314 15.02 13.51 13.12
C GLY A 314 14.06 13.06 11.99
N ALA A 315 13.26 12.01 12.17
CA ALA A 315 12.31 11.48 11.18
C ALA A 315 10.96 12.21 11.15
N GLY A 316 10.62 13.00 12.17
CA GLY A 316 9.31 13.66 12.32
C GLY A 316 9.14 15.03 11.64
N ARG A 317 10.18 15.58 10.98
CA ARG A 317 10.07 16.94 10.39
C ARG A 317 9.06 17.05 9.26
N GLU A 318 8.83 15.99 8.51
CA GLU A 318 7.90 15.98 7.37
C GLU A 318 6.46 15.88 7.84
N ASP A 319 6.21 15.03 8.82
CA ASP A 319 4.89 14.89 9.43
C ASP A 319 4.50 16.19 10.15
N GLU A 320 5.43 16.85 10.84
CA GLU A 320 5.21 18.17 11.43
C GLU A 320 4.88 19.25 10.38
N GLN A 321 5.54 19.24 9.22
CA GLN A 321 5.26 20.18 8.16
C GLN A 321 3.87 19.94 7.57
N THR A 322 3.48 18.68 7.40
CA THR A 322 2.18 18.28 6.90
C THR A 322 1.08 18.62 7.91
N LEU A 323 1.29 18.30 9.19
CA LEU A 323 0.40 18.69 10.27
C LEU A 323 0.20 20.21 10.33
N ASN A 324 1.28 20.99 10.33
CA ASN A 324 1.22 22.44 10.34
C ASN A 324 0.44 22.96 9.12
N GLN A 325 0.58 22.35 7.96
CA GLN A 325 -0.19 22.74 6.78
C GLN A 325 -1.68 22.44 6.94
N ILE A 326 -2.06 21.28 7.55
CA ILE A 326 -3.47 20.99 7.89
C ILE A 326 -4.01 22.08 8.82
N LEU A 327 -3.27 22.43 9.86
CA LEU A 327 -3.68 23.47 10.81
C LEU A 327 -3.86 24.82 10.13
N VAL A 328 -2.93 25.23 9.25
CA VAL A 328 -3.02 26.48 8.49
C VAL A 328 -4.24 26.51 7.57
N GLU A 329 -4.52 25.39 6.87
CA GLU A 329 -5.69 25.31 5.99
C GLU A 329 -7.01 25.36 6.78
N MET A 330 -7.05 24.73 7.96
CA MET A 330 -8.22 24.79 8.84
C MET A 330 -8.42 26.18 9.46
N ASP A 331 -7.35 26.83 9.90
CA ASP A 331 -7.40 28.19 10.43
C ASP A 331 -7.81 29.21 9.34
N GLY A 332 -7.41 28.95 8.08
CA GLY A 332 -7.73 29.75 6.90
C GLY A 332 -9.14 29.53 6.31
N PHE A 333 -10.03 28.83 6.99
CA PHE A 333 -11.43 28.78 6.60
C PHE A 333 -12.17 30.04 7.07
N ASP A 334 -12.79 30.74 6.13
CA ASP A 334 -13.80 31.74 6.47
C ASP A 334 -15.09 31.05 6.92
N ASN A 335 -15.86 31.69 7.79
CA ASN A 335 -17.12 31.12 8.29
C ASN A 335 -18.14 30.80 7.17
N GLU A 336 -17.95 31.37 5.98
CA GLU A 336 -18.80 31.16 4.80
C GLU A 336 -18.28 30.09 3.84
N SER A 337 -17.14 29.43 4.14
CA SER A 337 -16.50 28.49 3.19
C SER A 337 -17.31 27.23 2.89
N GLY A 338 -18.27 26.86 3.75
CA GLY A 338 -19.13 25.68 3.58
C GLY A 338 -18.37 24.33 3.52
N VAL A 339 -17.10 24.30 3.95
CA VAL A 339 -16.28 23.07 3.98
C VAL A 339 -16.13 22.62 5.43
N ILE A 340 -16.45 21.35 5.69
CA ILE A 340 -16.24 20.71 7.01
C ILE A 340 -15.19 19.61 6.86
N VAL A 341 -14.25 19.58 7.80
CA VAL A 341 -13.24 18.54 7.90
C VAL A 341 -13.69 17.49 8.93
N ILE A 342 -13.82 16.24 8.51
CA ILE A 342 -14.07 15.12 9.42
C ILE A 342 -12.78 14.29 9.46
N ALA A 343 -12.21 14.07 10.63
CA ALA A 343 -11.08 13.17 10.80
C ALA A 343 -11.48 11.94 11.61
N ALA A 344 -10.84 10.81 11.34
CA ALA A 344 -11.00 9.60 12.13
C ALA A 344 -9.68 9.15 12.72
N THR A 345 -9.71 8.68 13.96
CA THR A 345 -8.55 8.08 14.65
C THR A 345 -9.00 6.92 15.54
N ASN A 346 -8.11 5.95 15.72
CA ASN A 346 -8.26 4.89 16.71
C ASN A 346 -7.55 5.27 18.04
N ARG A 347 -6.72 6.32 18.05
CA ARG A 347 -5.85 6.68 19.17
C ARG A 347 -5.84 8.19 19.41
N ILE A 348 -6.88 8.68 20.08
CA ILE A 348 -7.00 10.11 20.41
C ILE A 348 -5.86 10.58 21.33
N ASP A 349 -5.35 9.69 22.18
CA ASP A 349 -4.24 9.93 23.13
C ASP A 349 -2.92 10.29 22.44
N MET A 350 -2.72 9.85 21.19
CA MET A 350 -1.51 10.09 20.40
C MET A 350 -1.53 11.41 19.64
N LEU A 351 -2.69 12.06 19.51
CA LEU A 351 -2.83 13.27 18.71
C LEU A 351 -2.15 14.50 19.37
N ASP A 352 -1.58 15.36 18.53
CA ASP A 352 -1.07 16.66 18.97
C ASP A 352 -2.25 17.52 19.47
N LYS A 353 -2.08 18.06 20.69
CA LYS A 353 -3.08 18.93 21.35
C LYS A 353 -3.44 20.17 20.51
N ALA A 354 -2.59 20.57 19.57
CA ALA A 354 -2.87 21.70 18.70
C ALA A 354 -4.06 21.43 17.77
N LEU A 355 -4.32 20.18 17.38
CA LEU A 355 -5.50 19.80 16.58
C LEU A 355 -6.81 19.93 17.35
N LEU A 356 -6.77 19.71 18.67
CA LEU A 356 -7.95 19.69 19.53
C LEU A 356 -8.33 21.08 20.07
N ARG A 357 -7.66 22.15 19.60
CA ARG A 357 -7.99 23.52 19.98
C ARG A 357 -9.27 24.03 19.27
N PRO A 358 -10.05 24.90 19.94
CA PRO A 358 -11.21 25.54 19.33
C PRO A 358 -10.87 26.18 17.97
N GLY A 359 -11.78 25.99 16.99
CA GLY A 359 -11.59 26.46 15.63
C GLY A 359 -10.91 25.45 14.69
N ARG A 360 -10.56 24.27 15.18
CA ARG A 360 -9.99 23.15 14.43
C ARG A 360 -10.87 21.92 14.56
N PHE A 361 -10.45 20.84 15.24
CA PHE A 361 -11.32 19.73 15.59
C PHE A 361 -11.97 20.03 16.94
N ASP A 362 -12.92 20.91 16.94
CA ASP A 362 -13.62 21.42 18.13
C ASP A 362 -14.81 20.55 18.58
N ARG A 363 -15.27 19.64 17.71
CA ARG A 363 -16.28 18.64 18.06
C ARG A 363 -15.67 17.24 18.02
N HIS A 364 -15.78 16.53 19.15
CA HIS A 364 -15.34 15.14 19.29
C HIS A 364 -16.58 14.26 19.38
N VAL A 365 -16.64 13.25 18.52
CA VAL A 365 -17.72 12.27 18.50
C VAL A 365 -17.09 10.90 18.72
N GLU A 366 -17.49 10.26 19.79
CA GLU A 366 -17.03 8.92 20.13
C GLU A 366 -17.90 7.88 19.43
N VAL A 367 -17.26 6.97 18.70
CA VAL A 367 -17.91 5.84 18.02
C VAL A 367 -17.52 4.58 18.76
N THR A 368 -18.33 4.21 19.74
CA THR A 368 -18.07 3.07 20.64
C THR A 368 -18.33 1.73 19.97
N LEU A 369 -17.86 0.64 20.61
CA LEU A 369 -18.28 -0.70 20.25
C LEU A 369 -19.81 -0.84 20.39
N PRO A 370 -20.47 -1.60 19.50
CA PRO A 370 -21.91 -1.71 19.50
C PRO A 370 -22.42 -2.53 20.69
N GLU A 371 -23.48 -2.05 21.35
CA GLU A 371 -24.22 -2.80 22.36
C GLU A 371 -25.00 -3.97 21.72
N ARG A 372 -25.53 -4.89 22.52
CA ARG A 372 -26.28 -6.05 22.05
C ARG A 372 -27.39 -5.70 21.04
N LYS A 373 -28.14 -4.63 21.30
CA LYS A 373 -29.19 -4.17 20.38
C LYS A 373 -28.61 -3.71 19.05
N ASP A 374 -27.55 -2.94 19.10
CA ASP A 374 -26.86 -2.43 17.92
C ASP A 374 -26.24 -3.58 17.11
N ARG A 375 -25.63 -4.57 17.78
CA ARG A 375 -25.09 -5.76 17.11
C ARG A 375 -26.17 -6.53 16.35
N LEU A 376 -27.35 -6.67 16.94
CA LEU A 376 -28.50 -7.30 16.26
C LEU A 376 -28.90 -6.53 15.00
N GLU A 377 -28.99 -5.20 15.10
CA GLU A 377 -29.35 -4.37 13.94
C GLU A 377 -28.25 -4.41 12.85
N ILE A 378 -26.98 -4.37 13.24
CA ILE A 378 -25.84 -4.52 12.32
C ILE A 378 -25.89 -5.88 11.60
N LEU A 379 -26.15 -6.96 12.34
CA LEU A 379 -26.30 -8.30 11.76
C LEU A 379 -27.47 -8.34 10.77
N LYS A 380 -28.63 -7.77 11.11
CA LYS A 380 -29.77 -7.70 10.18
C LYS A 380 -29.40 -6.98 8.88
N VAL A 381 -28.64 -5.89 8.95
CA VAL A 381 -28.16 -5.17 7.75
C VAL A 381 -27.27 -6.07 6.90
N HIS A 382 -26.31 -6.81 7.51
CA HIS A 382 -25.40 -7.68 6.78
C HIS A 382 -26.03 -8.96 6.24
N PHE A 383 -27.14 -9.42 6.83
CA PHE A 383 -27.91 -10.57 6.35
C PHE A 383 -29.00 -10.21 5.34
N LYS A 384 -29.39 -8.95 5.20
CA LYS A 384 -30.46 -8.49 4.31
C LYS A 384 -30.41 -9.01 2.87
N ASN A 385 -29.18 -9.20 2.34
CA ASN A 385 -28.95 -9.65 0.96
C ASN A 385 -28.32 -11.05 0.90
N LYS A 386 -28.37 -11.83 1.98
CA LYS A 386 -27.84 -13.19 2.04
C LYS A 386 -29.00 -14.19 2.16
N PRO A 387 -28.99 -15.29 1.42
CA PRO A 387 -29.97 -16.35 1.59
C PRO A 387 -29.73 -17.03 2.94
N ALA A 388 -30.66 -16.88 3.86
CA ALA A 388 -30.63 -17.49 5.18
C ALA A 388 -31.98 -18.09 5.49
N VAL A 389 -32.00 -19.19 6.26
CA VAL A 389 -33.24 -19.82 6.71
C VAL A 389 -34.08 -18.84 7.55
N GLU A 390 -35.40 -18.93 7.47
CA GLU A 390 -36.30 -18.06 8.24
C GLU A 390 -36.08 -18.14 9.75
N SER A 391 -35.65 -19.30 10.25
CA SER A 391 -35.37 -19.57 11.66
C SER A 391 -33.94 -19.20 12.09
N ILE A 392 -33.23 -18.34 11.32
CA ILE A 392 -31.87 -17.93 11.69
C ILE A 392 -31.88 -17.10 12.98
N ASP A 393 -31.08 -17.52 13.96
CA ASP A 393 -31.04 -16.89 15.27
C ASP A 393 -29.94 -15.83 15.38
N LEU A 394 -30.23 -14.65 14.82
CA LEU A 394 -29.33 -13.49 14.90
C LEU A 394 -29.30 -12.89 16.33
N GLU A 395 -30.33 -13.14 17.14
CA GLU A 395 -30.38 -12.63 18.50
C GLU A 395 -29.40 -13.37 19.41
N SER A 396 -29.36 -14.71 19.30
CA SER A 396 -28.37 -15.53 19.99
C SER A 396 -26.94 -15.14 19.55
N LEU A 397 -26.72 -14.91 18.24
CA LEU A 397 -25.41 -14.46 17.75
C LEU A 397 -25.05 -13.09 18.33
N ALA A 398 -25.97 -12.12 18.34
CA ALA A 398 -25.73 -10.81 18.93
C ALA A 398 -25.37 -10.89 20.42
N LYS A 399 -25.94 -11.85 21.16
CA LYS A 399 -25.56 -12.14 22.54
C LYS A 399 -24.14 -12.71 22.64
N LYS A 400 -23.79 -13.67 21.79
CA LYS A 400 -22.48 -14.35 21.79
C LYS A 400 -21.32 -13.45 21.33
N THR A 401 -21.62 -12.37 20.61
CA THR A 401 -20.61 -11.46 20.03
C THR A 401 -20.35 -10.22 20.90
N ALA A 402 -20.44 -10.33 22.23
CA ALA A 402 -20.06 -9.26 23.14
C ALA A 402 -18.63 -8.77 22.87
N GLY A 403 -18.43 -7.46 22.79
CA GLY A 403 -17.14 -6.84 22.49
C GLY A 403 -16.73 -6.87 21.01
N SER A 404 -17.53 -7.43 20.11
CA SER A 404 -17.24 -7.42 18.66
C SER A 404 -17.58 -6.08 18.03
N SER A 405 -16.71 -5.62 17.13
CA SER A 405 -16.95 -4.43 16.31
C SER A 405 -17.94 -4.70 15.16
N GLY A 406 -18.43 -3.63 14.53
CA GLY A 406 -19.26 -3.76 13.33
C GLY A 406 -18.55 -4.50 12.17
N ALA A 407 -17.23 -4.35 12.05
CA ALA A 407 -16.42 -5.07 11.06
C ALA A 407 -16.34 -6.57 11.36
N ASP A 408 -16.22 -6.95 12.64
CA ASP A 408 -16.20 -8.36 13.04
C ASP A 408 -17.53 -9.03 12.72
N LEU A 409 -18.66 -8.35 13.01
CA LEU A 409 -19.99 -8.83 12.70
C LEU A 409 -20.21 -9.00 11.18
N ALA A 410 -19.72 -8.05 10.39
CA ALA A 410 -19.74 -8.15 8.93
C ALA A 410 -18.92 -9.35 8.44
N ASN A 411 -17.75 -9.59 9.05
CA ASN A 411 -16.89 -10.72 8.75
C ASN A 411 -17.56 -12.05 9.12
N ILE A 412 -18.18 -12.15 10.28
CA ILE A 412 -18.96 -13.34 10.70
C ILE A 412 -20.08 -13.63 9.69
N ALA A 413 -20.84 -12.63 9.30
CA ALA A 413 -21.92 -12.78 8.33
C ALA A 413 -21.39 -13.22 6.93
N ASN A 414 -20.22 -12.78 6.56
CA ASN A 414 -19.56 -13.21 5.31
C ASN A 414 -19.02 -14.64 5.41
N GLU A 415 -18.37 -14.98 6.52
CA GLU A 415 -17.82 -16.33 6.74
C GLU A 415 -18.95 -17.38 6.87
N ALA A 416 -20.13 -17.01 7.41
CA ALA A 416 -21.30 -17.88 7.44
C ALA A 416 -21.77 -18.23 6.01
N ALA A 417 -21.79 -17.28 5.10
CA ALA A 417 -22.12 -17.53 3.70
C ALA A 417 -21.06 -18.41 3.01
N ILE A 418 -19.77 -18.21 3.31
CA ILE A 418 -18.68 -19.02 2.78
C ILE A 418 -18.76 -20.46 3.33
N THR A 419 -19.09 -20.62 4.61
CA THR A 419 -19.23 -21.93 5.25
C THR A 419 -20.41 -22.70 4.65
N ALA A 420 -21.59 -22.06 4.51
CA ALA A 420 -22.76 -22.65 3.85
C ALA A 420 -22.43 -23.09 2.41
N ALA A 421 -21.77 -22.25 1.63
CA ALA A 421 -21.37 -22.57 0.26
C ALA A 421 -20.37 -23.74 0.19
N ARG A 422 -19.44 -23.86 1.16
CA ARG A 422 -18.45 -24.95 1.25
C ARG A 422 -19.09 -26.29 1.51
N VAL A 423 -20.14 -26.30 2.34
CA VAL A 423 -20.90 -27.53 2.67
C VAL A 423 -21.95 -27.85 1.61
N GLY A 424 -22.27 -26.90 0.71
CA GLY A 424 -23.25 -27.08 -0.35
C GLY A 424 -24.68 -26.73 0.07
N HIS A 425 -24.86 -26.01 1.17
CA HIS A 425 -26.16 -25.46 1.58
C HIS A 425 -26.60 -24.37 0.61
N LYS A 426 -27.91 -24.30 0.32
CA LYS A 426 -28.51 -23.22 -0.50
C LYS A 426 -28.80 -21.96 0.33
N GLU A 427 -28.98 -22.12 1.62
CA GLU A 427 -29.28 -21.07 2.59
C GLU A 427 -28.41 -21.25 3.82
N ILE A 428 -28.08 -20.13 4.48
CA ILE A 428 -27.26 -20.13 5.69
C ILE A 428 -28.11 -20.67 6.84
N THR A 429 -27.61 -21.72 7.50
CA THR A 429 -28.25 -22.33 8.68
C THR A 429 -27.65 -21.81 9.98
N ASN A 430 -28.31 -22.04 11.11
CA ASN A 430 -27.75 -21.72 12.43
C ASN A 430 -26.44 -22.45 12.73
N LYS A 431 -26.26 -23.64 12.16
CA LYS A 431 -24.99 -24.38 12.29
C LYS A 431 -23.86 -23.68 11.55
N ASP A 432 -24.11 -23.22 10.31
CA ASP A 432 -23.11 -22.45 9.53
C ASP A 432 -22.76 -21.15 10.23
N LEU A 433 -23.76 -20.50 10.88
CA LEU A 433 -23.58 -19.28 11.64
C LEU A 433 -22.69 -19.49 12.87
N THR A 434 -22.92 -20.57 13.62
CA THR A 434 -22.10 -20.91 14.80
C THR A 434 -20.67 -21.26 14.39
N GLU A 435 -20.48 -22.07 13.34
CA GLU A 435 -19.14 -22.40 12.83
C GLU A 435 -18.41 -21.15 12.34
N ALA A 436 -19.10 -20.24 11.66
CA ALA A 436 -18.52 -18.97 11.20
C ALA A 436 -18.07 -18.08 12.38
N PHE A 437 -18.89 -17.96 13.40
CA PHE A 437 -18.56 -17.22 14.61
C PHE A 437 -17.31 -17.81 15.28
N GLU A 438 -17.28 -19.13 15.49
CA GLU A 438 -16.13 -19.83 16.08
C GLU A 438 -14.86 -19.63 15.25
N ARG A 439 -14.99 -19.70 13.94
CA ARG A 439 -13.87 -19.53 13.02
C ARG A 439 -13.29 -18.12 13.04
N VAL A 440 -14.13 -17.10 13.17
CA VAL A 440 -13.69 -15.70 13.27
C VAL A 440 -13.08 -15.43 14.66
N ALA A 441 -13.70 -15.95 15.73
CA ALA A 441 -13.28 -15.67 17.09
C ALA A 441 -12.01 -16.43 17.51
N ILE A 442 -11.87 -17.71 17.11
CA ILE A 442 -10.80 -18.60 17.60
C ILE A 442 -9.86 -19.03 16.45
N GLY A 443 -10.35 -18.95 15.21
CA GLY A 443 -9.63 -19.42 14.03
C GLY A 443 -10.15 -20.77 13.50
N PRO A 444 -9.66 -21.17 12.31
CA PRO A 444 -10.08 -22.41 11.65
C PRO A 444 -9.60 -23.66 12.39
N GLU A 445 -10.40 -24.72 12.35
CA GLU A 445 -10.00 -26.06 12.82
C GLU A 445 -8.81 -26.61 12.03
N ARG A 446 -7.82 -27.14 12.74
CA ARG A 446 -6.65 -27.82 12.14
C ARG A 446 -6.84 -29.34 12.15
N LYS A 447 -7.74 -29.85 11.31
CA LYS A 447 -8.03 -31.29 11.20
C LYS A 447 -6.82 -32.14 10.76
N SER A 448 -5.77 -31.53 10.21
CA SER A 448 -4.56 -32.24 9.79
C SER A 448 -3.53 -32.47 10.90
N LYS A 449 -3.68 -31.82 12.07
CA LYS A 449 -2.77 -32.04 13.20
C LYS A 449 -3.25 -33.23 14.00
N VAL A 450 -2.62 -34.37 13.79
CA VAL A 450 -2.84 -35.57 14.62
C VAL A 450 -2.04 -35.39 15.90
N MET A 451 -2.74 -35.28 17.04
CA MET A 451 -2.11 -35.33 18.37
C MET A 451 -1.91 -36.77 18.75
N ASN A 452 -0.78 -37.09 19.40
CA ASN A 452 -0.61 -38.38 20.03
C ASN A 452 -1.51 -38.54 21.28
N ASP A 453 -1.71 -39.75 21.77
CA ASP A 453 -2.63 -40.03 22.89
C ASP A 453 -2.21 -39.30 24.19
N GLU A 454 -0.90 -39.13 24.41
CA GLU A 454 -0.39 -38.41 25.58
C GLU A 454 -0.69 -36.90 25.47
N GLU A 455 -0.45 -36.29 24.32
CA GLU A 455 -0.79 -34.88 24.06
C GLU A 455 -2.30 -34.65 24.13
N LYS A 456 -3.10 -35.58 23.58
CA LYS A 456 -4.55 -35.52 23.63
C LYS A 456 -5.05 -35.54 25.08
N LYS A 457 -4.52 -36.44 25.89
CA LYS A 457 -4.84 -36.55 27.31
C LYS A 457 -4.43 -35.33 28.09
N LEU A 458 -3.22 -34.80 27.84
CA LEU A 458 -2.72 -33.61 28.47
C LEU A 458 -3.60 -32.42 28.16
N THR A 459 -3.93 -32.18 26.88
CA THR A 459 -4.82 -31.11 26.42
C THR A 459 -6.21 -31.25 27.03
N ALA A 460 -6.76 -32.47 27.12
CA ALA A 460 -8.08 -32.71 27.72
C ALA A 460 -8.12 -32.28 29.19
N TYR A 461 -7.10 -32.62 29.98
CA TYR A 461 -7.03 -32.21 31.38
C TYR A 461 -6.75 -30.72 31.53
N HIS A 462 -5.95 -30.15 30.67
CA HIS A 462 -5.70 -28.69 30.63
C HIS A 462 -6.99 -27.90 30.42
N GLU A 463 -7.74 -28.23 29.36
CA GLU A 463 -9.01 -27.55 29.04
C GLU A 463 -10.09 -27.83 30.11
N ALA A 464 -10.14 -29.08 30.62
CA ALA A 464 -11.02 -29.44 31.73
C ALA A 464 -10.69 -28.61 32.99
N GLY A 465 -9.41 -28.32 33.24
CA GLY A 465 -8.96 -27.45 34.34
C GLY A 465 -9.54 -26.05 34.27
N HIS A 466 -9.44 -25.40 33.10
CA HIS A 466 -10.06 -24.09 32.87
C HIS A 466 -11.57 -24.16 33.08
N ALA A 467 -12.22 -25.18 32.55
CA ALA A 467 -13.67 -25.31 32.59
C ALA A 467 -14.20 -25.52 34.00
N VAL A 468 -13.57 -26.43 34.79
CA VAL A 468 -14.00 -26.70 36.17
C VAL A 468 -13.79 -25.47 37.05
N VAL A 469 -12.62 -24.83 36.97
CA VAL A 469 -12.36 -23.60 37.76
C VAL A 469 -13.33 -22.49 37.38
N GLY A 470 -13.54 -22.25 36.07
CA GLY A 470 -14.45 -21.21 35.60
C GLY A 470 -15.92 -21.50 35.95
N HIS A 471 -16.35 -22.77 35.96
CA HIS A 471 -17.72 -23.11 36.34
C HIS A 471 -17.99 -22.95 37.84
N VAL A 472 -17.00 -23.26 38.68
CA VAL A 472 -17.16 -23.27 40.13
C VAL A 472 -17.07 -21.87 40.74
N LEU A 473 -16.27 -21.01 40.16
CA LEU A 473 -16.08 -19.65 40.67
C LEU A 473 -17.27 -18.75 40.36
N PRO A 474 -17.81 -18.03 41.37
CA PRO A 474 -19.12 -17.33 41.25
C PRO A 474 -19.13 -16.14 40.31
N ASP A 475 -17.99 -15.42 40.20
CA ASP A 475 -17.87 -14.21 39.39
C ASP A 475 -17.24 -14.47 38.01
N SER A 476 -17.02 -15.77 37.66
CA SER A 476 -16.56 -16.17 36.34
C SER A 476 -17.70 -16.24 35.32
N ASP A 477 -17.40 -15.90 34.07
CA ASP A 477 -18.34 -16.10 32.96
C ASP A 477 -18.66 -17.61 32.77
N PRO A 478 -19.88 -17.97 32.34
CA PRO A 478 -20.24 -19.37 32.12
C PRO A 478 -19.47 -20.01 30.97
N VAL A 479 -19.17 -21.29 31.12
CA VAL A 479 -18.54 -22.13 30.09
C VAL A 479 -19.53 -22.33 28.95
N HIS A 480 -19.17 -21.93 27.74
CA HIS A 480 -19.98 -22.11 26.55
C HIS A 480 -19.60 -23.38 25.78
N LYS A 481 -18.29 -23.61 25.61
CA LYS A 481 -17.77 -24.71 24.82
C LYS A 481 -16.36 -25.11 25.29
N ILE A 482 -16.06 -26.40 25.25
CA ILE A 482 -14.72 -26.92 25.49
C ILE A 482 -14.35 -27.81 24.31
N THR A 483 -13.18 -27.66 23.72
CA THR A 483 -12.70 -28.50 22.63
C THR A 483 -11.21 -28.78 22.73
N ILE A 484 -10.82 -30.00 22.41
CA ILE A 484 -9.42 -30.42 22.27
C ILE A 484 -8.99 -30.48 20.80
N ILE A 485 -9.88 -30.12 19.88
CA ILE A 485 -9.52 -29.98 18.47
C ILE A 485 -8.66 -28.71 18.29
N PRO A 486 -7.44 -28.84 17.78
CA PRO A 486 -6.57 -27.68 17.60
C PRO A 486 -7.18 -26.62 16.67
N ARG A 487 -7.19 -25.36 17.12
CA ARG A 487 -7.65 -24.20 16.33
C ARG A 487 -6.59 -23.10 16.31
N GLY A 488 -6.37 -22.47 15.17
CA GLY A 488 -5.39 -21.39 15.07
C GLY A 488 -4.01 -21.80 15.61
N HIS A 489 -3.58 -21.20 16.71
CA HIS A 489 -2.30 -21.49 17.39
C HIS A 489 -2.46 -22.32 18.67
N THR A 490 -3.68 -22.65 19.09
CA THR A 490 -3.97 -23.36 20.33
C THR A 490 -4.11 -24.87 20.12
N GLY A 491 -3.77 -25.65 21.14
CA GLY A 491 -3.97 -27.11 21.15
C GLY A 491 -5.41 -27.53 21.47
N GLY A 492 -6.09 -26.74 22.28
CA GLY A 492 -7.50 -26.82 22.64
C GLY A 492 -8.02 -25.43 23.00
N VAL A 493 -9.27 -25.29 23.34
CA VAL A 493 -9.90 -24.04 23.77
C VAL A 493 -11.07 -24.31 24.70
N THR A 494 -11.06 -23.64 25.85
CA THR A 494 -12.22 -23.52 26.73
C THR A 494 -12.81 -22.12 26.61
N TRP A 495 -14.04 -22.04 26.10
CA TRP A 495 -14.65 -20.76 25.77
C TRP A 495 -15.69 -20.35 26.81
N PHE A 496 -15.53 -19.13 27.28
CA PHE A 496 -16.41 -18.48 28.23
C PHE A 496 -17.12 -17.32 27.55
N LEU A 497 -18.42 -17.22 27.74
CA LEU A 497 -19.22 -16.12 27.17
C LEU A 497 -19.94 -15.37 28.28
N PRO A 498 -19.76 -14.04 28.37
CA PRO A 498 -20.50 -13.25 29.33
C PRO A 498 -22.01 -13.29 29.00
N PRO A 499 -22.89 -13.44 30.02
CA PRO A 499 -24.33 -13.50 29.80
C PRO A 499 -24.90 -12.17 29.28
N GLU A 500 -24.26 -11.04 29.62
CA GLU A 500 -24.64 -9.67 29.25
C GLU A 500 -23.42 -8.81 28.98
N ASP A 501 -23.59 -7.71 28.22
CA ASP A 501 -22.55 -6.72 28.04
C ASP A 501 -22.33 -5.97 29.36
N ARG A 502 -21.08 -5.95 29.85
CA ARG A 502 -20.71 -5.26 31.10
C ARG A 502 -19.73 -4.16 30.79
N SER A 503 -20.03 -2.96 31.24
CA SER A 503 -19.12 -1.80 31.11
C SER A 503 -18.04 -1.77 32.21
N TYR A 504 -18.29 -2.39 33.35
CA TYR A 504 -17.38 -2.41 34.49
C TYR A 504 -17.19 -3.83 34.99
N LYS A 505 -15.95 -4.14 35.39
CA LYS A 505 -15.58 -5.38 36.07
C LYS A 505 -15.12 -5.06 37.47
N ASN A 506 -15.60 -5.79 38.46
CA ASN A 506 -15.13 -5.65 39.83
C ASN A 506 -13.85 -6.50 40.07
N ILE A 507 -13.18 -6.26 41.20
CA ILE A 507 -11.92 -6.94 41.53
C ILE A 507 -12.09 -8.47 41.67
N TYR A 508 -13.27 -8.94 42.08
CA TYR A 508 -13.54 -10.37 42.25
C TYR A 508 -13.68 -11.04 40.87
N GLU A 509 -14.37 -10.41 39.93
CA GLU A 509 -14.44 -10.89 38.55
C GLU A 509 -13.05 -11.01 37.91
N LEU A 510 -12.18 -10.00 38.09
CA LEU A 510 -10.81 -10.03 37.56
C LEU A 510 -9.98 -11.14 38.21
N LYS A 511 -10.10 -11.33 39.52
CA LYS A 511 -9.43 -12.42 40.25
C LYS A 511 -9.95 -13.81 39.82
N ASP A 512 -11.25 -13.95 39.53
CA ASP A 512 -11.82 -15.20 39.04
C ASP A 512 -11.34 -15.50 37.62
N VAL A 513 -11.21 -14.49 36.77
CA VAL A 513 -10.58 -14.63 35.44
C VAL A 513 -9.13 -15.13 35.56
N MET A 514 -8.34 -14.60 36.51
CA MET A 514 -6.96 -15.03 36.72
C MET A 514 -6.90 -16.48 37.26
N ALA A 515 -7.77 -16.83 38.21
CA ALA A 515 -7.81 -18.20 38.75
C ALA A 515 -8.27 -19.20 37.69
N ARG A 516 -9.25 -18.85 36.86
CA ARG A 516 -9.70 -19.63 35.71
C ARG A 516 -8.56 -19.86 34.71
N ALA A 517 -7.81 -18.81 34.37
CA ALA A 517 -6.66 -18.92 33.47
C ALA A 517 -5.53 -19.81 34.04
N MET A 518 -5.40 -19.89 35.36
CA MET A 518 -4.48 -20.83 36.03
C MET A 518 -4.95 -22.26 35.97
N GLY A 519 -6.24 -22.51 35.74
CA GLY A 519 -6.89 -23.82 35.81
C GLY A 519 -6.19 -24.91 35.00
N GLY A 520 -5.82 -24.62 33.74
CA GLY A 520 -5.14 -25.57 32.86
C GLY A 520 -3.79 -26.03 33.42
N ARG A 521 -2.93 -25.10 33.81
CA ARG A 521 -1.60 -25.38 34.37
C ARG A 521 -1.69 -26.17 35.68
N ILE A 522 -2.62 -25.81 36.54
CA ILE A 522 -2.81 -26.50 37.83
C ILE A 522 -3.39 -27.90 37.64
N ALA A 523 -4.27 -28.07 36.66
CA ALA A 523 -4.76 -29.42 36.30
C ALA A 523 -3.60 -30.32 35.81
N GLU A 524 -2.72 -29.82 34.95
CA GLU A 524 -1.51 -30.56 34.54
C GLU A 524 -0.66 -30.96 35.76
N LYS A 525 -0.42 -30.01 36.69
CA LYS A 525 0.35 -30.26 37.94
C LYS A 525 -0.27 -31.39 38.79
N ILE A 526 -1.58 -31.33 39.01
CA ILE A 526 -2.30 -32.30 39.86
C ILE A 526 -2.31 -33.70 39.22
N ILE A 527 -2.44 -33.79 37.89
CA ILE A 527 -2.62 -35.07 37.17
C ILE A 527 -1.28 -35.72 36.84
N PHE A 528 -0.32 -34.95 36.32
CA PHE A 528 0.92 -35.50 35.78
C PHE A 528 2.14 -35.24 36.69
N GLY A 529 1.99 -34.38 37.70
CA GLY A 529 3.08 -33.96 38.59
C GLY A 529 3.76 -32.67 38.17
N GLU A 530 4.42 -32.02 39.14
CA GLU A 530 5.02 -30.68 38.95
C GLU A 530 6.12 -30.66 37.85
N ASP A 531 6.90 -31.74 37.77
CA ASP A 531 7.99 -31.88 36.78
C ASP A 531 7.50 -32.14 35.35
N ARG A 532 6.21 -32.40 35.13
CA ARG A 532 5.59 -32.65 33.83
C ARG A 532 4.64 -31.57 33.36
N VAL A 533 4.65 -30.44 34.04
CA VAL A 533 3.90 -29.25 33.56
C VAL A 533 4.52 -28.73 32.26
N THR A 534 3.67 -28.44 31.27
CA THR A 534 4.12 -28.12 29.93
C THR A 534 4.17 -26.61 29.64
N THR A 535 4.67 -26.28 28.46
CA THR A 535 4.63 -24.89 27.92
C THR A 535 3.26 -24.50 27.38
N GLY A 536 2.27 -25.40 27.41
CA GLY A 536 0.91 -25.16 26.92
C GLY A 536 0.26 -23.94 27.56
N ALA A 537 0.49 -23.73 28.86
CA ALA A 537 -0.06 -22.61 29.62
C ALA A 537 0.66 -21.25 29.39
N SER A 538 1.56 -21.12 28.42
CA SER A 538 2.32 -19.87 28.23
C SER A 538 1.44 -18.68 27.86
N SER A 539 0.37 -18.88 27.10
CA SER A 539 -0.60 -17.82 26.76
C SER A 539 -1.41 -17.39 27.99
N ASP A 540 -1.81 -18.35 28.83
CA ASP A 540 -2.59 -18.09 30.04
C ASP A 540 -1.77 -17.31 31.07
N LEU A 541 -0.51 -17.70 31.25
CA LEU A 541 0.41 -16.98 32.14
C LEU A 541 0.69 -15.55 31.65
N LYS A 542 0.81 -15.35 30.33
CA LYS A 542 0.95 -14.03 29.74
C LYS A 542 -0.30 -13.18 30.00
N HIS A 543 -1.48 -13.75 29.81
CA HIS A 543 -2.74 -13.07 30.08
C HIS A 543 -2.88 -12.67 31.55
N ILE A 544 -2.52 -13.54 32.48
CA ILE A 544 -2.50 -13.26 33.93
C ILE A 544 -1.53 -12.11 34.25
N ALA A 545 -0.33 -12.13 33.66
CA ALA A 545 0.66 -11.08 33.87
C ALA A 545 0.18 -9.71 33.34
N GLU A 546 -0.43 -9.67 32.16
CA GLU A 546 -1.02 -8.45 31.58
C GLU A 546 -2.17 -7.94 32.45
N LEU A 547 -3.10 -8.81 32.83
CA LEU A 547 -4.26 -8.45 33.65
C LEU A 547 -3.84 -7.93 35.03
N SER A 548 -2.90 -8.61 35.70
CA SER A 548 -2.38 -8.14 37.01
C SER A 548 -1.67 -6.80 36.92
N LYS A 549 -0.94 -6.58 35.81
CA LYS A 549 -0.28 -5.31 35.52
C LYS A 549 -1.30 -4.18 35.33
N ASP A 550 -2.36 -4.43 34.55
CA ASP A 550 -3.41 -3.44 34.30
C ASP A 550 -4.20 -3.11 35.57
N MET A 551 -4.53 -4.12 36.38
CA MET A 551 -5.18 -3.90 37.69
C MET A 551 -4.37 -2.97 38.60
N ILE A 552 -3.03 -3.10 38.62
CA ILE A 552 -2.15 -2.32 39.47
C ILE A 552 -1.85 -0.94 38.88
N LEU A 553 -1.46 -0.88 37.60
CA LEU A 553 -0.92 0.34 37.01
C LEU A 553 -2.02 1.29 36.48
N ARG A 554 -3.08 0.73 35.87
CA ARG A 554 -4.11 1.52 35.17
C ARG A 554 -5.37 1.70 35.98
N GLU A 555 -5.78 0.68 36.73
CA GLU A 555 -7.07 0.67 37.42
C GLU A 555 -6.96 0.96 38.94
N GLY A 556 -5.72 0.97 39.50
CA GLY A 556 -5.50 1.26 40.92
C GLY A 556 -6.14 0.23 41.84
N LEU A 557 -6.27 -1.03 41.41
CA LEU A 557 -6.89 -2.15 42.13
C LEU A 557 -5.84 -2.99 42.91
N GLY A 558 -4.59 -2.54 43.00
CA GLY A 558 -3.58 -3.20 43.81
C GLY A 558 -3.94 -3.25 45.30
N THR A 559 -3.28 -4.07 46.06
CA THR A 559 -3.52 -4.20 47.51
C THR A 559 -2.77 -3.11 48.29
N LYS A 560 -1.46 -2.95 48.04
CA LYS A 560 -0.58 -1.95 48.66
C LYS A 560 -0.53 -0.65 47.86
N THR A 561 -0.73 -0.74 46.55
CA THR A 561 -0.77 0.37 45.60
C THR A 561 -2.21 0.89 45.33
N ARG A 562 -3.17 0.50 46.14
CA ARG A 562 -4.58 0.80 46.00
C ARG A 562 -4.85 2.31 45.87
N ASN A 563 -5.75 2.68 44.95
CA ASN A 563 -6.13 4.05 44.62
C ASN A 563 -4.98 4.90 44.03
N GLN A 564 -3.95 4.26 43.48
CA GLN A 564 -2.88 4.92 42.74
C GLN A 564 -2.84 4.39 41.33
N VAL A 565 -2.72 5.29 40.36
CA VAL A 565 -2.54 4.98 38.94
C VAL A 565 -1.11 5.40 38.57
N PHE A 566 -0.39 4.54 37.90
CA PHE A 566 0.95 4.80 37.44
C PHE A 566 0.97 4.98 35.92
N PRO A 567 1.74 5.94 35.38
CA PRO A 567 1.85 6.08 33.94
C PRO A 567 2.37 4.78 33.30
N ALA A 568 1.56 4.12 32.54
CA ALA A 568 1.92 2.92 31.78
C ALA A 568 2.19 3.33 30.33
N ASP A 569 3.30 4.04 30.07
CA ASP A 569 3.69 4.39 28.69
C ASP A 569 4.18 3.13 27.96
N GLU A 570 3.34 2.57 27.10
CA GLU A 570 3.72 1.48 26.19
C GLU A 570 4.87 1.88 25.25
N ALA A 571 5.00 3.16 24.92
CA ALA A 571 6.10 3.71 24.14
C ALA A 571 7.46 3.60 24.84
N SER A 572 7.49 3.46 26.18
CA SER A 572 8.72 3.38 26.98
C SER A 572 9.42 2.01 26.89
N TYR A 573 8.72 0.96 26.44
CA TYR A 573 9.30 -0.39 26.37
C TYR A 573 10.35 -0.56 25.27
N TYR A 574 10.30 0.30 24.22
CA TYR A 574 11.25 0.28 23.09
C TYR A 574 12.27 1.43 23.11
N ALA A 575 12.19 2.35 24.07
CA ALA A 575 13.14 3.44 24.17
C ALA A 575 14.37 3.03 25.01
N ILE A 576 15.53 3.01 24.38
CA ILE A 576 16.85 2.66 24.95
C ILE A 576 17.26 3.50 26.19
N SER A 577 16.45 4.48 26.61
CA SER A 577 16.71 5.36 27.72
C SER A 577 15.46 5.78 28.51
N SER A 578 14.52 4.86 28.74
CA SER A 578 13.33 5.18 29.51
C SER A 578 13.64 5.01 31.01
N SER A 579 13.80 6.11 31.71
CA SER A 579 13.63 6.10 33.18
C SER A 579 12.18 5.70 33.46
N LYS A 580 11.97 4.65 34.26
CA LYS A 580 10.64 4.28 34.75
C LYS A 580 9.99 5.54 35.36
N PRO A 581 8.69 5.78 35.11
CA PRO A 581 8.00 6.97 35.62
C PRO A 581 7.79 6.94 37.16
N TYR A 582 8.30 5.92 37.82
CA TYR A 582 8.23 5.70 39.27
C TYR A 582 9.54 5.16 39.81
N SER A 583 9.74 5.29 41.14
CA SER A 583 10.97 4.88 41.83
C SER A 583 11.19 3.36 41.77
N GLU A 584 12.44 2.90 41.94
CA GLU A 584 12.76 1.46 42.01
C GLU A 584 12.03 0.78 43.18
N LYS A 585 11.80 1.48 44.30
CA LYS A 585 11.00 0.95 45.41
C LYS A 585 9.54 0.72 45.02
N THR A 586 8.97 1.59 44.20
CA THR A 586 7.61 1.41 43.67
C THR A 586 7.58 0.25 42.66
N ALA A 587 8.61 0.11 41.80
CA ALA A 587 8.74 -1.00 40.87
C ALA A 587 8.77 -2.35 41.60
N GLU A 588 9.59 -2.44 42.67
CA GLU A 588 9.68 -3.64 43.52
C GLU A 588 8.30 -3.99 44.14
N LEU A 589 7.57 -2.96 44.60
CA LEU A 589 6.24 -3.15 45.18
C LEU A 589 5.25 -3.69 44.13
N ILE A 590 5.27 -3.15 42.89
CA ILE A 590 4.45 -3.61 41.79
C ILE A 590 4.77 -5.07 41.47
N ASP A 591 6.04 -5.45 41.38
CA ASP A 591 6.47 -6.82 41.11
C ASP A 591 5.99 -7.79 42.23
N GLN A 592 6.06 -7.37 43.47
CA GLN A 592 5.55 -8.15 44.61
C GLN A 592 4.04 -8.34 44.55
N GLU A 593 3.27 -7.32 44.18
CA GLU A 593 1.82 -7.40 44.06
C GLU A 593 1.38 -8.28 42.84
N MET A 594 2.04 -8.13 41.67
CA MET A 594 1.80 -8.99 40.53
C MET A 594 2.02 -10.47 40.87
N ARG A 595 3.10 -10.76 41.60
CA ARG A 595 3.38 -12.12 42.08
C ARG A 595 2.32 -12.61 43.06
N ALA A 596 1.90 -11.75 44.02
CA ALA A 596 0.85 -12.09 44.98
C ALA A 596 -0.49 -12.44 44.27
N PHE A 597 -0.91 -11.68 43.25
CA PHE A 597 -2.09 -12.00 42.48
C PHE A 597 -1.97 -13.33 41.75
N THR A 598 -0.82 -13.60 41.12
CA THR A 598 -0.57 -14.87 40.43
C THR A 598 -0.60 -16.06 41.38
N ASP A 599 0.05 -15.93 42.58
CA ASP A 599 0.08 -17.00 43.59
C ASP A 599 -1.32 -17.22 44.22
N GLU A 600 -2.10 -16.16 44.42
CA GLU A 600 -3.50 -16.25 44.88
C GLU A 600 -4.36 -17.01 43.83
N ALA A 601 -4.24 -16.65 42.56
CA ALA A 601 -4.94 -17.29 41.47
C ALA A 601 -4.62 -18.80 41.39
N ALA A 602 -3.31 -19.16 41.51
CA ALA A 602 -2.88 -20.56 41.51
C ALA A 602 -3.43 -21.34 42.70
N LYS A 603 -3.38 -20.79 43.92
CA LYS A 603 -3.92 -21.45 45.11
C LYS A 603 -5.41 -21.66 45.03
N ARG A 604 -6.16 -20.66 44.52
CA ARG A 604 -7.61 -20.80 44.35
C ARG A 604 -7.97 -21.87 43.30
N ALA A 605 -7.29 -21.87 42.15
CA ALA A 605 -7.45 -22.90 41.13
C ALA A 605 -7.15 -24.31 41.69
N GLU A 606 -6.07 -24.46 42.47
CA GLU A 606 -5.68 -25.73 43.09
C GLU A 606 -6.76 -26.21 44.08
N ALA A 607 -7.26 -25.33 44.95
CA ALA A 607 -8.31 -25.66 45.89
C ALA A 607 -9.60 -26.13 45.18
N VAL A 608 -10.01 -25.42 44.12
CA VAL A 608 -11.19 -25.79 43.32
C VAL A 608 -11.01 -27.15 42.68
N LEU A 609 -9.87 -27.39 42.02
CA LEU A 609 -9.64 -28.66 41.30
C LEU A 609 -9.49 -29.86 42.23
N LEU A 610 -8.86 -29.70 43.40
CA LEU A 610 -8.78 -30.77 44.40
C LEU A 610 -10.15 -31.13 45.00
N ALA A 611 -10.99 -30.09 45.29
CA ALA A 611 -12.34 -30.32 45.81
C ALA A 611 -13.29 -30.92 44.76
N ASN A 612 -13.00 -30.79 43.48
CA ASN A 612 -13.82 -31.24 42.35
C ASN A 612 -13.08 -32.25 41.46
N ARG A 613 -12.20 -33.06 42.03
CA ARG A 613 -11.37 -33.99 41.27
C ARG A 613 -12.18 -34.94 40.37
N GLU A 614 -13.28 -35.47 40.89
CA GLU A 614 -14.16 -36.38 40.12
C GLU A 614 -14.79 -35.66 38.91
N ILE A 615 -15.11 -34.39 39.05
CA ILE A 615 -15.66 -33.58 37.94
C ILE A 615 -14.58 -33.33 36.90
N LEU A 616 -13.36 -32.99 37.31
CA LEU A 616 -12.22 -32.82 36.42
C LEU A 616 -11.99 -34.08 35.56
N ASP A 617 -12.01 -35.25 36.19
CA ASP A 617 -11.85 -36.53 35.48
C ASP A 617 -13.05 -36.81 34.55
N ARG A 618 -14.29 -36.48 34.95
CA ARG A 618 -15.49 -36.60 34.08
C ARG A 618 -15.40 -35.73 32.85
N VAL A 619 -15.03 -34.45 33.00
CA VAL A 619 -14.88 -33.52 31.87
C VAL A 619 -13.76 -33.97 30.93
N ALA A 620 -12.59 -34.33 31.49
CA ALA A 620 -11.45 -34.80 30.70
C ALA A 620 -11.77 -36.08 29.90
N ASN A 621 -12.40 -37.06 30.52
CA ASN A 621 -12.80 -38.29 29.83
C ASN A 621 -13.85 -38.03 28.75
N ALA A 622 -14.85 -37.19 29.02
CA ALA A 622 -15.82 -36.81 28.02
C ALA A 622 -15.18 -36.07 26.82
N LEU A 623 -14.14 -35.24 27.05
CA LEU A 623 -13.37 -34.61 25.99
C LEU A 623 -12.55 -35.63 25.19
N LEU A 624 -11.97 -36.64 25.83
CA LEU A 624 -11.25 -37.73 25.15
C LEU A 624 -12.15 -38.53 24.23
N GLU A 625 -13.43 -38.71 24.62
CA GLU A 625 -14.43 -39.47 23.84
C GLU A 625 -15.05 -38.61 22.72
N LYS A 626 -15.52 -37.42 23.04
CA LYS A 626 -16.31 -36.56 22.12
C LYS A 626 -15.52 -35.46 21.42
N GLU A 627 -14.28 -35.19 21.85
CA GLU A 627 -13.35 -34.12 21.40
C GLU A 627 -13.89 -32.69 21.59
N THR A 628 -15.21 -32.54 21.72
CA THR A 628 -15.89 -31.26 21.91
C THR A 628 -17.10 -31.42 22.79
N LEU A 629 -17.26 -30.54 23.78
CA LEU A 629 -18.41 -30.43 24.66
C LEU A 629 -19.07 -29.07 24.52
N GLU A 630 -20.36 -29.05 24.24
CA GLU A 630 -21.19 -27.83 24.16
C GLU A 630 -21.99 -27.63 25.45
N GLU A 631 -22.54 -26.44 25.66
CA GLU A 631 -23.25 -26.02 26.87
C GLU A 631 -24.31 -27.03 27.34
N GLU A 632 -25.01 -27.68 26.39
CA GLU A 632 -26.03 -28.69 26.69
C GLU A 632 -25.43 -29.94 27.38
N ASN A 633 -24.22 -30.33 26.97
CA ASN A 633 -23.52 -31.50 27.52
C ASN A 633 -22.88 -31.19 28.88
N LEU A 634 -22.62 -29.91 29.18
CA LEU A 634 -21.88 -29.52 30.39
C LEU A 634 -22.74 -29.53 31.65
N LYS A 635 -24.05 -29.31 31.54
CA LYS A 635 -24.95 -29.24 32.70
C LYS A 635 -24.90 -30.50 33.55
N ASP A 636 -25.03 -31.66 32.92
CA ASP A 636 -25.00 -32.95 33.61
C ASP A 636 -23.60 -33.29 34.12
N ILE A 637 -22.55 -32.90 33.39
CA ILE A 637 -21.16 -33.21 33.75
C ILE A 637 -20.74 -32.43 35.01
N PHE A 638 -21.21 -31.20 35.16
CA PHE A 638 -20.88 -30.32 36.30
C PHE A 638 -21.76 -30.55 37.53
N GLU A 639 -22.75 -31.43 37.46
CA GLU A 639 -23.59 -31.75 38.62
C GLU A 639 -22.77 -32.22 39.82
N GLY A 640 -23.04 -31.64 40.99
CA GLY A 640 -22.31 -31.92 42.23
C GLY A 640 -21.05 -31.13 42.46
N SER A 641 -20.79 -30.06 41.65
CA SER A 641 -19.66 -29.14 41.82
C SER A 641 -19.73 -28.41 43.18
N LYS A 642 -18.55 -28.23 43.80
CA LYS A 642 -18.42 -27.65 45.16
C LYS A 642 -17.46 -26.47 45.12
N LEU A 643 -17.86 -25.34 45.72
CA LEU A 643 -16.99 -24.21 45.95
C LEU A 643 -16.28 -24.35 47.32
N PRO A 644 -14.98 -24.69 47.38
CA PRO A 644 -14.25 -24.83 48.61
C PRO A 644 -14.05 -23.47 49.31
N LYS A 645 -13.91 -23.48 50.64
CA LYS A 645 -13.73 -22.25 51.44
C LYS A 645 -12.46 -21.48 51.04
N GLU A 646 -11.44 -22.22 50.72
CA GLU A 646 -10.10 -21.67 50.31
C GLU A 646 -10.14 -20.91 48.99
N ALA A 647 -11.14 -21.16 48.16
CA ALA A 647 -11.33 -20.45 46.90
C ALA A 647 -12.29 -19.23 47.02
N LYS A 648 -12.97 -19.07 48.14
CA LYS A 648 -13.86 -17.92 48.35
C LYS A 648 -13.08 -16.62 48.55
N LEU A 649 -13.56 -15.56 47.96
CA LEU A 649 -13.00 -14.20 48.11
C LEU A 649 -13.76 -13.38 49.15
N TYR A 650 -14.97 -13.81 49.48
CA TYR A 650 -15.87 -13.17 50.48
C TYR A 650 -16.72 -14.23 51.19
#